data_7855b83aa1c34c5880ce24b34ad1fc83
#
_entry.id   7855b83aa1c34c5880ce24b34ad1fc83
#
_cell.length_a   1.000
_cell.length_b   1.000
_cell.length_c   1.000
_cell.angle_alpha   90.00
_cell.angle_beta   90.00
_cell.angle_gamma   90.00
#
_symmetry.space_group_name_H-M   'P 1'
#
loop_
_entity.id
_entity.type
_entity.pdbx_description
1 polymer ?
#
loop_
_entity_poly.entity_id
_entity_poly.type
_entity_poly.pdbx_seq_one_letter_code
_entity_poly.pdbx_strand_id
1 'polypeptide(L)'
;MMKKIYLLFALMLISCNKFDNTKFKILPSAQKIDFNNTYSNLNHNSIFTYYSENNNIFPVTLDRSLNFVQGKDSDSTILFSIDGSLNIRDEGYLLNIKENQIIINAKDNAGLFYAVNTLSQLLQDSKDQNINLPLLDIEDFPSLSYRSIHLDIKHHTEKKEYYFNLIDELASIKINGIIVEFEDKLGYKKRPLVASEDSYTIDWWIELSEYAFQRNIQISPLVQGLGHASFILKHDKFKELRDVPEKDWAFNPLNPKTYELQFDLYQDAIKATPHGKYLHVGGDEVKVVDRDGKKGFELNLIWLKKVSKFAEENNRIPIFWDDMYLKHGGVWMVTRNTKLTKDEVNNIWIKNSEKLTEYIDDFPKNLIYMRWNYFSPWANGNLKTIDWYKENNMKVMGATAGQTRWILMPQDNSNIEAIKSFSLTSVDKKLDGLLLTLWDDDSPHFELYKRGIYAFAEYTWGGKNLDSSEFKLNFRHRFFSPKLINHEFIDKLDNPVKDWPNLFVKEKKHRNKISKNKNSLETHIIDLPDTNNKGTWSLNFKEKISNAKLHSKNIENVLTDIDYIKEHTIRGNYTLDVYEQVAKLIKFSYDAFLLLDQYDNGKVSKEKLFELENQFVKIRKEFELVYSKTRNINKPKNYILDKDQHNHTANQSLNMDWQFIAELKLFEKIDMIYEKD
;
A
#
# COMPACT_ATOMS: atom_id res chain seq x y z
N MET A 1 -22.87 -67.51 45.80
CA MET A 1 -23.03 -66.76 44.55
C MET A 1 -23.09 -65.27 44.90
N MET A 2 -21.99 -64.56 44.90
CA MET A 2 -21.96 -63.11 45.16
C MET A 2 -21.87 -62.40 43.81
N LYS A 3 -22.92 -61.61 43.46
CA LYS A 3 -22.92 -60.71 42.29
C LYS A 3 -22.11 -59.48 42.66
N LYS A 4 -20.99 -59.24 41.98
CA LYS A 4 -20.22 -57.99 42.03
C LYS A 4 -20.91 -56.95 41.12
N ILE A 5 -21.42 -55.88 41.73
CA ILE A 5 -21.95 -54.72 41.07
C ILE A 5 -20.74 -53.79 40.83
N TYR A 6 -20.33 -53.60 39.57
CA TYR A 6 -19.37 -52.56 39.17
C TYR A 6 -20.12 -51.25 38.99
N LEU A 7 -19.91 -50.30 39.91
CA LEU A 7 -20.36 -48.90 39.78
C LEU A 7 -19.37 -48.19 38.87
N LEU A 8 -19.76 -47.90 37.64
CA LEU A 8 -18.99 -47.07 36.72
C LEU A 8 -19.23 -45.60 37.10
N PHE A 9 -18.25 -45.00 37.80
CA PHE A 9 -18.20 -43.53 37.97
C PHE A 9 -17.67 -42.92 36.67
N ALA A 10 -18.59 -42.41 35.83
CA ALA A 10 -18.22 -41.48 34.74
C ALA A 10 -17.81 -40.15 35.36
N LEU A 11 -16.51 -39.95 35.54
CA LEU A 11 -15.95 -38.60 35.77
C LEU A 11 -16.20 -37.79 34.51
N MET A 12 -17.28 -36.98 34.53
CA MET A 12 -17.34 -35.84 33.65
C MET A 12 -16.24 -34.86 34.04
N LEU A 13 -15.13 -34.94 33.32
CA LEU A 13 -14.14 -33.84 33.29
C LEU A 13 -14.86 -32.61 32.71
N ILE A 14 -15.48 -31.80 33.56
CA ILE A 14 -15.82 -30.43 33.22
C ILE A 14 -14.47 -29.74 33.09
N SER A 15 -13.96 -29.71 31.89
CA SER A 15 -12.86 -28.82 31.52
C SER A 15 -13.39 -27.41 31.69
N CYS A 16 -13.20 -26.82 32.85
CA CYS A 16 -13.37 -25.41 33.06
C CYS A 16 -12.32 -24.72 32.18
N ASN A 17 -12.67 -24.35 30.97
CA ASN A 17 -11.81 -23.60 30.08
C ASN A 17 -11.44 -22.29 30.80
N LYS A 18 -10.23 -22.23 31.35
CA LYS A 18 -9.71 -21.03 31.98
C LYS A 18 -9.79 -19.89 30.95
N PHE A 19 -10.29 -18.75 31.37
CA PHE A 19 -10.34 -17.57 30.50
C PHE A 19 -8.94 -17.20 29.99
N ASP A 20 -8.85 -16.93 28.70
CA ASP A 20 -7.61 -16.55 28.02
C ASP A 20 -7.92 -15.40 27.04
N ASN A 21 -7.59 -14.17 27.42
CA ASN A 21 -7.79 -12.98 26.62
C ASN A 21 -6.88 -12.92 25.37
N THR A 22 -5.78 -13.68 25.36
CA THR A 22 -4.84 -13.70 24.22
C THR A 22 -5.45 -14.31 22.98
N LYS A 23 -6.57 -15.01 23.11
CA LYS A 23 -7.35 -15.58 22.01
C LYS A 23 -8.12 -14.56 21.19
N PHE A 24 -8.30 -13.35 21.70
CA PHE A 24 -9.03 -12.28 21.03
C PHE A 24 -8.06 -11.18 20.61
N LYS A 25 -7.98 -10.94 19.30
CA LYS A 25 -7.06 -9.96 18.70
C LYS A 25 -7.84 -8.99 17.82
N ILE A 26 -8.07 -7.78 18.33
CA ILE A 26 -8.70 -6.71 17.57
C ILE A 26 -7.61 -5.95 16.81
N LEU A 27 -7.79 -5.78 15.51
CA LEU A 27 -6.87 -5.08 14.64
C LEU A 27 -7.65 -4.16 13.68
N PRO A 28 -7.50 -2.83 13.74
CA PRO A 28 -6.62 -2.08 14.65
C PRO A 28 -7.06 -2.16 16.11
N SER A 29 -6.07 -2.06 17.01
CA SER A 29 -6.26 -2.13 18.46
C SER A 29 -7.17 -1.02 18.97
N ALA A 30 -8.12 -1.37 19.82
CA ALA A 30 -9.00 -0.40 20.45
C ALA A 30 -8.27 0.49 21.47
N GLN A 31 -8.79 1.69 21.72
CA GLN A 31 -8.21 2.63 22.67
C GLN A 31 -8.15 2.06 24.08
N LYS A 32 -9.23 1.42 24.52
CA LYS A 32 -9.30 0.77 25.83
C LYS A 32 -10.13 -0.50 25.74
N ILE A 33 -9.62 -1.59 26.35
CA ILE A 33 -10.31 -2.88 26.48
C ILE A 33 -10.12 -3.36 27.93
N ASP A 34 -11.24 -3.61 28.59
CA ASP A 34 -11.27 -4.20 29.93
C ASP A 34 -11.96 -5.58 29.85
N PHE A 35 -11.19 -6.65 30.05
CA PHE A 35 -11.70 -8.03 30.10
C PHE A 35 -12.13 -8.39 31.52
N ASN A 36 -13.35 -8.90 31.68
CA ASN A 36 -13.87 -9.33 32.99
C ASN A 36 -13.45 -10.76 33.36
N ASN A 37 -12.41 -11.28 32.74
CA ASN A 37 -11.78 -12.58 33.00
C ASN A 37 -12.72 -13.80 32.97
N THR A 38 -13.80 -13.72 32.20
CA THR A 38 -14.74 -14.81 31.98
C THR A 38 -15.40 -14.72 30.60
N TYR A 39 -16.09 -15.76 30.20
CA TYR A 39 -16.81 -15.81 28.92
C TYR A 39 -18.29 -15.48 29.08
N SER A 40 -18.87 -14.88 28.05
CA SER A 40 -20.32 -14.76 27.84
C SER A 40 -20.93 -16.12 27.51
N ASN A 41 -22.26 -16.22 27.55
CA ASN A 41 -22.99 -17.37 26.98
C ASN A 41 -23.10 -17.29 25.45
N LEU A 42 -22.74 -16.17 24.86
CA LEU A 42 -22.82 -15.93 23.41
C LEU A 42 -21.56 -16.41 22.68
N ASN A 43 -21.75 -16.95 21.48
CA ASN A 43 -20.66 -17.34 20.58
C ASN A 43 -21.11 -17.21 19.11
N HIS A 44 -20.24 -17.57 18.17
CA HIS A 44 -20.50 -17.47 16.73
C HIS A 44 -21.72 -18.31 16.24
N ASN A 45 -22.23 -19.28 17.01
CA ASN A 45 -23.42 -20.05 16.69
C ASN A 45 -24.71 -19.46 17.28
N SER A 46 -24.61 -18.41 18.11
CA SER A 46 -25.78 -17.77 18.71
C SER A 46 -26.66 -17.13 17.64
N ILE A 47 -27.96 -17.16 17.85
CA ILE A 47 -28.92 -16.39 17.05
C ILE A 47 -28.94 -14.99 17.65
N PHE A 48 -28.48 -14.00 16.87
CA PHE A 48 -28.43 -12.61 17.32
C PHE A 48 -29.70 -11.88 16.86
N THR A 49 -30.58 -11.54 17.81
CA THR A 49 -31.61 -10.54 17.58
C THR A 49 -31.06 -9.16 17.85
N TYR A 50 -31.25 -8.22 16.92
CA TYR A 50 -30.78 -6.84 17.10
C TYR A 50 -31.95 -5.86 17.16
N TYR A 51 -31.82 -4.84 18.00
CA TYR A 51 -32.75 -3.74 18.11
C TYR A 51 -32.03 -2.40 18.12
N SER A 52 -32.60 -1.42 17.42
CA SER A 52 -32.12 -0.05 17.42
C SER A 52 -33.28 0.88 17.74
N GLU A 53 -33.09 1.78 18.70
CA GLU A 53 -34.06 2.82 19.04
C GLU A 53 -34.36 3.75 17.86
N ASN A 54 -33.40 3.94 16.99
CA ASN A 54 -33.50 4.72 15.76
C ASN A 54 -33.68 3.78 14.56
N ASN A 55 -34.90 3.43 14.21
CA ASN A 55 -35.36 2.37 13.27
C ASN A 55 -34.70 2.25 11.89
N ASN A 56 -33.66 3.01 11.56
CA ASN A 56 -33.10 3.08 10.21
C ASN A 56 -31.61 2.74 10.07
N ILE A 57 -30.97 2.18 11.10
CA ILE A 57 -29.53 1.97 11.07
C ILE A 57 -29.24 0.49 11.14
N PHE A 58 -29.05 -0.15 9.99
CA PHE A 58 -28.44 -1.47 9.90
C PHE A 58 -27.04 -1.30 9.28
N PRO A 59 -25.97 -1.65 10.00
CA PRO A 59 -24.64 -1.65 9.41
C PRO A 59 -24.55 -2.67 8.29
N VAL A 60 -24.29 -2.21 7.08
CA VAL A 60 -24.21 -3.00 5.83
C VAL A 60 -23.18 -4.13 5.90
N THR A 61 -22.29 -4.09 6.89
CA THR A 61 -21.12 -4.99 7.02
C THR A 61 -21.25 -6.08 8.07
N LEU A 62 -22.40 -6.22 8.72
CA LEU A 62 -22.61 -7.43 9.53
C LEU A 62 -22.47 -8.64 8.60
N ASP A 63 -21.49 -9.47 8.90
CA ASP A 63 -21.21 -10.68 8.14
C ASP A 63 -22.51 -11.46 7.92
N ARG A 64 -22.95 -11.56 6.67
CA ARG A 64 -24.17 -12.29 6.29
C ARG A 64 -24.10 -13.78 6.67
N SER A 65 -22.92 -14.27 7.05
CA SER A 65 -22.71 -15.61 7.57
C SER A 65 -23.15 -15.78 9.04
N LEU A 66 -23.43 -14.69 9.76
CA LEU A 66 -23.92 -14.69 11.12
C LEU A 66 -25.46 -14.55 11.10
N ASN A 67 -26.14 -15.33 11.95
CA ASN A 67 -27.60 -15.36 12.03
C ASN A 67 -28.17 -14.13 12.76
N PHE A 68 -28.20 -12.97 12.07
CA PHE A 68 -28.81 -11.75 12.58
C PHE A 68 -30.27 -11.65 12.17
N VAL A 69 -31.16 -11.47 13.15
CA VAL A 69 -32.58 -11.27 12.95
C VAL A 69 -33.01 -9.98 13.62
N GLN A 70 -33.82 -9.18 12.93
CA GLN A 70 -34.36 -7.97 13.56
C GLN A 70 -35.24 -8.32 14.76
N GLY A 71 -34.89 -7.81 15.92
CA GLY A 71 -35.63 -7.92 17.16
C GLY A 71 -36.72 -6.85 17.27
N LYS A 72 -37.54 -6.93 18.33
CA LYS A 72 -38.69 -6.04 18.50
C LYS A 72 -38.54 -5.04 19.63
N ASP A 73 -37.61 -5.27 20.56
CA ASP A 73 -37.50 -4.53 21.81
C ASP A 73 -36.12 -4.68 22.48
N SER A 74 -36.01 -4.13 23.71
CA SER A 74 -34.85 -4.17 24.56
C SER A 74 -34.38 -5.55 25.02
N ASP A 75 -35.18 -6.61 24.81
CA ASP A 75 -34.80 -7.98 25.15
C ASP A 75 -33.97 -8.63 24.03
N SER A 76 -33.73 -7.89 22.92
CA SER A 76 -32.87 -8.32 21.85
C SER A 76 -31.41 -8.55 22.30
N THR A 77 -30.75 -9.51 21.68
CA THR A 77 -29.38 -9.91 22.03
C THR A 77 -28.38 -8.78 21.80
N ILE A 78 -28.61 -7.94 20.78
CA ILE A 78 -27.76 -6.79 20.45
C ILE A 78 -28.62 -5.51 20.48
N LEU A 79 -28.18 -4.55 21.27
CA LEU A 79 -28.79 -3.22 21.33
C LEU A 79 -27.85 -2.19 20.69
N PHE A 80 -28.40 -1.41 19.77
CA PHE A 80 -27.69 -0.30 19.13
C PHE A 80 -28.30 1.03 19.53
N SER A 81 -27.46 2.02 19.86
CA SER A 81 -27.89 3.41 19.98
C SER A 81 -26.84 4.36 19.41
N ILE A 82 -27.30 5.53 18.94
CA ILE A 82 -26.45 6.64 18.56
C ILE A 82 -26.79 7.79 19.48
N ASP A 83 -25.77 8.26 20.20
CA ASP A 83 -25.86 9.40 21.12
C ASP A 83 -24.74 10.42 20.82
N GLY A 84 -25.09 11.48 20.11
CA GLY A 84 -24.17 12.59 19.81
C GLY A 84 -23.62 13.32 21.03
N SER A 85 -24.18 13.09 22.24
CA SER A 85 -23.70 13.69 23.49
C SER A 85 -22.59 12.89 24.18
N LEU A 86 -22.28 11.68 23.71
CA LEU A 86 -21.18 10.87 24.25
C LEU A 86 -19.88 11.67 24.29
N ASN A 87 -19.20 11.64 25.44
CA ASN A 87 -17.93 12.34 25.65
C ASN A 87 -16.74 11.54 25.07
N ILE A 88 -16.84 11.15 23.80
CA ILE A 88 -15.79 10.52 23.01
C ILE A 88 -15.61 11.27 21.68
N ARG A 89 -14.52 10.99 20.96
CA ARG A 89 -14.28 11.61 19.65
C ARG A 89 -15.31 11.14 18.62
N ASP A 90 -15.44 11.89 17.53
CA ASP A 90 -16.19 11.46 16.35
C ASP A 90 -15.68 10.09 15.85
N GLU A 91 -16.55 9.32 15.22
CA GLU A 91 -16.33 7.92 14.84
C GLU A 91 -16.13 6.97 16.05
N GLY A 92 -16.31 7.44 17.27
CA GLY A 92 -16.11 6.68 18.52
C GLY A 92 -17.32 5.88 18.95
N TYR A 93 -17.10 4.87 19.78
CA TYR A 93 -18.14 3.99 20.32
C TYR A 93 -17.75 3.34 21.64
N LEU A 94 -18.78 2.89 22.37
CA LEU A 94 -18.69 1.99 23.51
C LEU A 94 -19.30 0.65 23.11
N LEU A 95 -18.60 -0.46 23.36
CA LEU A 95 -19.09 -1.82 23.11
C LEU A 95 -18.96 -2.64 24.38
N ASN A 96 -20.07 -3.13 24.90
CA ASN A 96 -20.13 -3.95 26.11
C ASN A 96 -20.69 -5.33 25.77
N ILE A 97 -19.96 -6.38 26.10
CA ILE A 97 -20.41 -7.76 26.00
C ILE A 97 -20.70 -8.29 27.39
N LYS A 98 -21.99 -8.55 27.65
CA LYS A 98 -22.53 -9.10 28.89
C LYS A 98 -22.81 -10.59 28.74
N GLU A 99 -23.30 -11.22 29.79
CA GLU A 99 -23.56 -12.66 29.83
C GLU A 99 -24.45 -13.15 28.66
N ASN A 100 -25.54 -12.42 28.35
CA ASN A 100 -26.49 -12.79 27.29
C ASN A 100 -26.83 -11.63 26.34
N GLN A 101 -26.12 -10.50 26.42
CA GLN A 101 -26.45 -9.30 25.65
C GLN A 101 -25.19 -8.53 25.26
N ILE A 102 -25.25 -7.86 24.10
CA ILE A 102 -24.24 -6.98 23.56
C ILE A 102 -24.86 -5.59 23.43
N ILE A 103 -24.20 -4.57 23.97
CA ILE A 103 -24.68 -3.18 23.92
C ILE A 103 -23.65 -2.35 23.18
N ILE A 104 -24.08 -1.62 22.17
CA ILE A 104 -23.26 -0.70 21.38
C ILE A 104 -23.87 0.69 21.43
N ASN A 105 -23.13 1.63 22.00
CA ASN A 105 -23.47 3.05 22.01
C ASN A 105 -22.42 3.80 21.19
N ALA A 106 -22.83 4.41 20.10
CA ALA A 106 -21.91 5.11 19.19
C ALA A 106 -22.14 6.63 19.23
N LYS A 107 -21.08 7.39 18.98
CA LYS A 107 -21.13 8.85 18.83
C LYS A 107 -21.93 9.28 17.61
N ASP A 108 -21.76 8.53 16.52
CA ASP A 108 -22.33 8.77 15.20
C ASP A 108 -22.48 7.48 14.39
N ASN A 109 -22.96 7.58 13.15
CA ASN A 109 -23.14 6.43 12.26
C ASN A 109 -21.82 5.71 11.96
N ALA A 110 -20.70 6.43 11.82
CA ALA A 110 -19.41 5.85 11.56
C ALA A 110 -18.90 5.07 12.78
N GLY A 111 -19.09 5.62 13.99
CA GLY A 111 -18.80 4.92 15.24
C GLY A 111 -19.58 3.61 15.38
N LEU A 112 -20.87 3.61 15.04
CA LEU A 112 -21.67 2.38 15.03
C LEU A 112 -21.13 1.36 14.03
N PHE A 113 -20.78 1.79 12.82
CA PHE A 113 -20.18 0.94 11.79
C PHE A 113 -18.89 0.29 12.28
N TYR A 114 -17.99 1.06 12.91
CA TYR A 114 -16.73 0.54 13.42
C TYR A 114 -16.89 -0.35 14.65
N ALA A 115 -17.89 -0.10 15.49
CA ALA A 115 -18.23 -0.99 16.60
C ALA A 115 -18.64 -2.38 16.09
N VAL A 116 -19.46 -2.42 15.02
CA VAL A 116 -19.88 -3.67 14.38
C VAL A 116 -18.70 -4.41 13.76
N ASN A 117 -17.76 -3.69 13.14
CA ASN A 117 -16.53 -4.32 12.63
C ASN A 117 -15.68 -4.93 13.76
N THR A 118 -15.61 -4.26 14.90
CA THR A 118 -14.92 -4.81 16.09
C THR A 118 -15.63 -6.04 16.64
N LEU A 119 -16.96 -6.01 16.75
CA LEU A 119 -17.76 -7.18 17.13
C LEU A 119 -17.57 -8.35 16.14
N SER A 120 -17.54 -8.05 14.84
CA SER A 120 -17.31 -9.07 13.80
C SER A 120 -15.95 -9.75 13.96
N GLN A 121 -14.90 -9.01 14.34
CA GLN A 121 -13.59 -9.60 14.64
C GLN A 121 -13.62 -10.51 15.88
N LEU A 122 -14.33 -10.14 16.93
CA LEU A 122 -14.51 -10.97 18.13
C LEU A 122 -15.29 -12.24 17.83
N LEU A 123 -16.34 -12.14 17.02
CA LEU A 123 -17.12 -13.29 16.54
C LEU A 123 -16.30 -14.21 15.63
N GLN A 124 -15.43 -13.62 14.80
CA GLN A 124 -14.47 -14.38 14.00
C GLN A 124 -13.51 -15.19 14.87
N ASP A 125 -12.96 -14.58 15.95
CA ASP A 125 -12.09 -15.28 16.90
C ASP A 125 -12.84 -16.40 17.64
N SER A 126 -14.10 -16.13 18.02
CA SER A 126 -15.00 -17.16 18.58
C SER A 126 -15.18 -18.35 17.64
N LYS A 127 -15.39 -18.10 16.35
CA LYS A 127 -15.55 -19.11 15.30
C LYS A 127 -14.27 -19.90 15.05
N ASP A 128 -13.16 -19.20 14.81
CA ASP A 128 -11.88 -19.82 14.45
C ASP A 128 -11.34 -20.75 15.54
N GLN A 129 -11.66 -20.47 16.81
CA GLN A 129 -11.20 -21.20 17.96
C GLN A 129 -12.28 -22.00 18.69
N ASN A 130 -13.52 -21.90 18.23
CA ASN A 130 -14.71 -22.55 18.82
C ASN A 130 -14.83 -22.26 20.34
N ILE A 131 -14.83 -20.97 20.69
CA ILE A 131 -14.96 -20.48 22.05
C ILE A 131 -16.08 -19.45 22.15
N ASN A 132 -16.58 -19.23 23.36
CA ASN A 132 -17.55 -18.16 23.61
C ASN A 132 -16.88 -16.77 23.53
N LEU A 133 -17.69 -15.73 23.31
CA LEU A 133 -17.24 -14.35 23.40
C LEU A 133 -16.74 -14.02 24.82
N PRO A 134 -15.76 -13.12 24.98
CA PRO A 134 -15.34 -12.67 26.29
C PRO A 134 -16.39 -11.71 26.90
N LEU A 135 -16.57 -11.69 28.19
CA LEU A 135 -17.16 -10.53 28.86
C LEU A 135 -16.16 -9.40 28.82
N LEU A 136 -16.52 -8.27 28.23
CA LEU A 136 -15.60 -7.12 28.07
C LEU A 136 -16.34 -5.79 27.95
N ASP A 137 -15.58 -4.73 28.21
CA ASP A 137 -15.95 -3.36 27.94
C ASP A 137 -14.89 -2.73 27.03
N ILE A 138 -15.32 -2.13 25.92
CA ILE A 138 -14.46 -1.42 24.97
C ILE A 138 -14.91 0.03 24.88
N GLU A 139 -13.95 0.95 24.97
CA GLU A 139 -14.05 2.34 24.54
C GLU A 139 -13.08 2.55 23.40
N ASP A 140 -13.57 3.00 22.24
CA ASP A 140 -12.75 3.07 21.05
C ASP A 140 -13.12 4.28 20.17
N PHE A 141 -12.10 4.86 19.53
CA PHE A 141 -12.20 5.99 18.62
C PHE A 141 -10.87 6.17 17.84
N PRO A 142 -10.90 6.83 16.67
CA PRO A 142 -9.66 7.03 15.90
C PRO A 142 -8.74 8.05 16.56
N SER A 143 -7.43 7.77 16.52
CA SER A 143 -6.40 8.75 16.93
C SER A 143 -6.16 9.80 15.84
N LEU A 144 -6.33 9.44 14.56
CA LEU A 144 -6.22 10.33 13.41
C LEU A 144 -7.53 10.32 12.61
N SER A 145 -8.08 11.51 12.31
CA SER A 145 -9.42 11.66 11.71
C SER A 145 -9.49 11.16 10.24
N TYR A 146 -8.47 11.41 9.40
CA TYR A 146 -8.42 10.95 8.01
C TYR A 146 -7.28 9.96 7.82
N ARG A 147 -7.64 8.73 7.50
CA ARG A 147 -6.77 7.55 7.37
C ARG A 147 -6.96 7.00 5.98
N SER A 148 -6.10 7.43 5.05
CA SER A 148 -6.32 7.13 3.63
C SER A 148 -5.19 6.31 3.03
N ILE A 149 -5.55 5.49 2.05
CA ILE A 149 -4.58 4.85 1.16
C ILE A 149 -4.58 5.54 -0.20
N HIS A 150 -3.42 5.55 -0.85
CA HIS A 150 -3.26 5.93 -2.24
C HIS A 150 -3.41 4.68 -3.10
N LEU A 151 -4.41 4.67 -3.95
CA LEU A 151 -4.63 3.62 -4.93
C LEU A 151 -4.10 4.10 -6.27
N ASP A 152 -2.86 3.75 -6.57
CA ASP A 152 -2.23 4.07 -7.84
C ASP A 152 -2.50 2.95 -8.85
N ILE A 153 -3.12 3.30 -9.98
CA ILE A 153 -3.53 2.34 -11.03
C ILE A 153 -2.95 2.69 -12.40
N LYS A 154 -1.92 3.54 -12.42
CA LYS A 154 -1.39 4.11 -13.68
C LYS A 154 -0.85 3.05 -14.67
N HIS A 155 -0.27 1.95 -14.19
CA HIS A 155 0.32 0.93 -15.05
C HIS A 155 -0.46 -0.37 -15.08
N HIS A 156 -1.12 -0.72 -13.97
CA HIS A 156 -1.86 -1.96 -13.82
C HIS A 156 -3.20 -1.70 -13.14
N THR A 157 -4.29 -2.10 -13.79
CA THR A 157 -5.60 -2.14 -13.15
C THR A 157 -5.83 -3.53 -12.55
N GLU A 158 -6.45 -3.56 -11.38
CA GLU A 158 -7.02 -4.81 -10.86
C GLU A 158 -8.37 -5.07 -11.53
N LYS A 159 -8.86 -6.31 -11.50
CA LYS A 159 -10.21 -6.65 -11.97
C LYS A 159 -11.27 -6.00 -11.07
N LYS A 160 -12.44 -5.72 -11.63
CA LYS A 160 -13.53 -4.96 -10.95
C LYS A 160 -13.88 -5.52 -9.58
N GLU A 161 -14.04 -6.81 -9.48
CA GLU A 161 -14.43 -7.52 -8.25
C GLU A 161 -13.38 -7.34 -7.14
N TYR A 162 -12.11 -7.22 -7.52
CA TYR A 162 -11.04 -7.00 -6.57
C TYR A 162 -11.19 -5.68 -5.82
N TYR A 163 -11.61 -4.61 -6.50
CA TYR A 163 -11.80 -3.31 -5.87
C TYR A 163 -12.94 -3.32 -4.84
N PHE A 164 -14.04 -4.01 -5.08
CA PHE A 164 -15.12 -4.16 -4.11
C PHE A 164 -14.65 -4.93 -2.87
N ASN A 165 -13.94 -6.04 -3.07
CA ASN A 165 -13.36 -6.82 -1.97
C ASN A 165 -12.32 -6.01 -1.18
N LEU A 166 -11.51 -5.20 -1.86
CA LEU A 166 -10.55 -4.30 -1.22
C LEU A 166 -11.27 -3.27 -0.33
N ILE A 167 -12.37 -2.68 -0.79
CA ILE A 167 -13.16 -1.74 0.00
C ILE A 167 -13.72 -2.40 1.25
N ASP A 168 -14.26 -3.61 1.16
CA ASP A 168 -14.75 -4.37 2.31
C ASP A 168 -13.62 -4.63 3.32
N GLU A 169 -12.45 -5.01 2.85
CA GLU A 169 -11.28 -5.24 3.70
C GLU A 169 -10.81 -3.95 4.39
N LEU A 170 -10.65 -2.85 3.64
CA LEU A 170 -10.24 -1.55 4.18
C LEU A 170 -11.24 -1.03 5.24
N ALA A 171 -12.54 -1.18 4.98
CA ALA A 171 -13.59 -0.82 5.92
C ALA A 171 -13.49 -1.65 7.22
N SER A 172 -13.22 -2.95 7.12
CA SER A 172 -13.09 -3.86 8.26
C SER A 172 -11.95 -3.48 9.20
N ILE A 173 -10.92 -2.82 8.69
CA ILE A 173 -9.78 -2.30 9.45
C ILE A 173 -9.83 -0.78 9.65
N LYS A 174 -11.00 -0.18 9.50
CA LYS A 174 -11.32 1.21 9.88
C LYS A 174 -10.55 2.28 9.07
N ILE A 175 -10.14 2.00 7.84
CA ILE A 175 -9.68 2.98 6.86
C ILE A 175 -10.91 3.77 6.38
N ASN A 176 -10.81 5.10 6.23
CA ASN A 176 -11.94 5.95 5.85
C ASN A 176 -11.70 6.80 4.60
N GLY A 177 -10.57 6.63 3.93
CA GLY A 177 -10.26 7.36 2.70
C GLY A 177 -9.46 6.57 1.69
N ILE A 178 -9.72 6.87 0.42
CA ILE A 178 -8.90 6.44 -0.72
C ILE A 178 -8.62 7.67 -1.58
N ILE A 179 -7.37 7.88 -1.95
CA ILE A 179 -6.97 8.80 -3.00
C ILE A 179 -6.56 7.95 -4.20
N VAL A 180 -7.34 8.00 -5.29
CA VAL A 180 -7.06 7.19 -6.48
C VAL A 180 -6.35 8.02 -7.54
N GLU A 181 -5.17 7.56 -7.96
CA GLU A 181 -4.41 8.14 -9.06
C GLU A 181 -4.79 7.46 -10.37
N PHE A 182 -5.57 8.20 -11.18
CA PHE A 182 -6.18 7.65 -12.39
C PHE A 182 -5.24 7.58 -13.58
N GLU A 183 -4.45 8.63 -13.81
CA GLU A 183 -3.76 8.86 -15.07
C GLU A 183 -4.65 8.54 -16.29
N ASP A 184 -4.26 7.62 -17.16
CA ASP A 184 -5.04 7.21 -18.34
C ASP A 184 -6.06 6.08 -18.07
N LYS A 185 -6.27 5.67 -16.81
CA LYS A 185 -7.18 4.58 -16.42
C LYS A 185 -8.60 5.01 -16.06
N LEU A 186 -8.94 6.28 -16.22
CA LEU A 186 -10.31 6.78 -16.18
C LEU A 186 -10.83 6.97 -17.60
N GLY A 187 -12.01 6.45 -17.90
CA GLY A 187 -12.69 6.63 -19.19
C GLY A 187 -13.21 8.06 -19.38
N TYR A 188 -12.30 9.02 -19.57
CA TYR A 188 -12.63 10.45 -19.72
C TYR A 188 -13.59 10.71 -20.87
N LYS A 189 -14.72 11.35 -20.57
CA LYS A 189 -15.73 11.72 -21.58
C LYS A 189 -15.38 13.02 -22.31
N LYS A 190 -14.78 13.98 -21.59
CA LYS A 190 -14.40 15.28 -22.18
C LYS A 190 -13.12 15.22 -23.00
N ARG A 191 -12.19 14.35 -22.64
CA ARG A 191 -10.90 14.14 -23.32
C ARG A 191 -10.65 12.66 -23.60
N PRO A 192 -11.44 12.00 -24.47
CA PRO A 192 -11.38 10.54 -24.66
C PRO A 192 -10.01 10.02 -25.11
N LEU A 193 -9.22 10.86 -25.80
CA LEU A 193 -7.89 10.50 -26.25
C LEU A 193 -6.91 10.19 -25.11
N VAL A 194 -7.14 10.73 -23.91
CA VAL A 194 -6.30 10.51 -22.73
C VAL A 194 -6.54 9.14 -22.13
N ALA A 195 -7.77 8.63 -22.23
CA ALA A 195 -8.14 7.33 -21.68
C ALA A 195 -7.52 6.18 -22.48
N SER A 196 -6.91 5.22 -21.78
CA SER A 196 -6.49 3.96 -22.38
C SER A 196 -7.69 3.02 -22.59
N GLU A 197 -7.53 2.02 -23.51
CA GLU A 197 -8.62 1.06 -23.78
C GLU A 197 -8.97 0.18 -22.57
N ASP A 198 -8.04 -0.03 -21.63
CA ASP A 198 -8.23 -0.77 -20.39
C ASP A 198 -8.72 0.09 -19.22
N SER A 199 -9.10 1.35 -19.49
CA SER A 199 -9.67 2.26 -18.50
C SER A 199 -11.08 1.84 -18.06
N TYR A 200 -11.42 2.11 -16.80
CA TYR A 200 -12.80 1.94 -16.31
C TYR A 200 -13.62 3.21 -16.52
N THR A 201 -14.92 3.02 -16.82
CA THR A 201 -15.85 4.13 -17.09
C THR A 201 -16.13 4.97 -15.86
N ILE A 202 -16.51 6.24 -16.07
CA ILE A 202 -16.96 7.11 -14.98
C ILE A 202 -18.12 6.48 -14.21
N ASP A 203 -19.08 5.85 -14.91
CA ASP A 203 -20.24 5.26 -14.27
C ASP A 203 -19.87 4.08 -13.35
N TRP A 204 -18.88 3.28 -13.73
CA TRP A 204 -18.34 2.23 -12.85
C TRP A 204 -17.63 2.80 -11.60
N TRP A 205 -16.87 3.90 -11.76
CA TRP A 205 -16.25 4.56 -10.62
C TRP A 205 -17.26 5.21 -9.67
N ILE A 206 -18.40 5.72 -10.21
CA ILE A 206 -19.53 6.19 -9.39
C ILE A 206 -20.07 5.02 -8.54
N GLU A 207 -20.33 3.86 -9.16
CA GLU A 207 -20.79 2.66 -8.45
C GLU A 207 -19.84 2.26 -7.32
N LEU A 208 -18.52 2.22 -7.59
CA LEU A 208 -17.52 1.90 -6.59
C LEU A 208 -17.46 2.97 -5.48
N SER A 209 -17.60 4.25 -5.82
CA SER A 209 -17.62 5.36 -4.88
C SER A 209 -18.83 5.30 -3.94
N GLU A 210 -20.02 4.97 -4.47
CA GLU A 210 -21.22 4.71 -3.65
C GLU A 210 -21.03 3.53 -2.72
N TYR A 211 -20.49 2.42 -3.22
CA TYR A 211 -20.21 1.23 -2.42
C TYR A 211 -19.26 1.52 -1.26
N ALA A 212 -18.21 2.29 -1.53
CA ALA A 212 -17.23 2.73 -0.54
C ALA A 212 -17.86 3.67 0.51
N PHE A 213 -18.67 4.63 0.05
CA PHE A 213 -19.32 5.61 0.92
C PHE A 213 -20.26 4.96 1.94
N GLN A 214 -21.02 3.94 1.52
CA GLN A 214 -21.85 3.13 2.42
C GLN A 214 -21.04 2.38 3.50
N ARG A 215 -19.70 2.32 3.36
CA ARG A 215 -18.74 1.71 4.28
C ARG A 215 -17.85 2.72 4.99
N ASN A 216 -18.28 3.98 5.01
CA ASN A 216 -17.55 5.12 5.57
C ASN A 216 -16.17 5.38 4.91
N ILE A 217 -16.00 4.97 3.65
CA ILE A 217 -14.79 5.26 2.88
C ILE A 217 -15.12 6.29 1.79
N GLN A 218 -14.39 7.40 1.78
CA GLN A 218 -14.50 8.43 0.75
C GLN A 218 -13.41 8.24 -0.30
N ILE A 219 -13.80 8.06 -1.56
CA ILE A 219 -12.86 8.02 -2.69
C ILE A 219 -12.72 9.44 -3.24
N SER A 220 -11.48 9.94 -3.27
CA SER A 220 -11.11 11.24 -3.85
C SER A 220 -10.12 11.04 -4.99
N PRO A 221 -10.18 11.85 -6.07
CA PRO A 221 -9.29 11.65 -7.20
C PRO A 221 -7.93 12.32 -6.99
N LEU A 222 -6.89 11.69 -7.54
CA LEU A 222 -5.63 12.32 -7.89
C LEU A 222 -5.51 12.32 -9.42
N VAL A 223 -5.35 13.49 -10.00
CA VAL A 223 -5.03 13.67 -11.41
C VAL A 223 -3.79 14.54 -11.49
N GLN A 224 -2.69 13.94 -11.91
CA GLN A 224 -1.39 14.59 -12.00
C GLN A 224 -1.47 15.83 -12.88
N GLY A 225 -0.82 16.88 -12.42
CA GLY A 225 -0.79 18.16 -13.12
C GLY A 225 0.52 18.89 -12.91
N LEU A 226 0.85 19.76 -13.82
CA LEU A 226 2.11 20.40 -14.09
C LEU A 226 3.21 19.39 -14.46
N GLY A 227 3.69 18.53 -13.53
CA GLY A 227 4.56 17.38 -13.79
C GLY A 227 3.80 16.07 -13.87
N HIS A 228 4.53 14.96 -14.05
CA HIS A 228 3.98 13.62 -14.22
C HIS A 228 2.88 13.52 -15.31
N ALA A 229 2.94 14.41 -16.30
CA ALA A 229 1.88 14.59 -17.31
C ALA A 229 2.09 13.72 -18.56
N SER A 230 3.00 12.75 -18.52
CA SER A 230 3.35 11.91 -19.67
C SER A 230 2.15 11.13 -20.21
N PHE A 231 1.22 10.70 -19.36
CA PHE A 231 0.00 10.00 -19.78
C PHE A 231 -0.89 10.84 -20.72
N ILE A 232 -0.78 12.18 -20.67
CA ILE A 232 -1.46 13.12 -21.56
C ILE A 232 -0.53 13.54 -22.69
N LEU A 233 0.67 14.02 -22.32
CA LEU A 233 1.58 14.71 -23.24
C LEU A 233 2.30 13.77 -24.20
N LYS A 234 2.20 12.43 -24.01
CA LYS A 234 2.67 11.42 -24.98
C LYS A 234 1.91 11.49 -26.31
N HIS A 235 0.67 12.01 -26.31
CA HIS A 235 -0.14 12.13 -27.51
C HIS A 235 0.27 13.35 -28.35
N ASP A 236 0.45 13.14 -29.66
CA ASP A 236 0.88 14.18 -30.59
C ASP A 236 -0.03 15.41 -30.59
N LYS A 237 -1.34 15.22 -30.39
CA LYS A 237 -2.34 16.27 -30.31
C LYS A 237 -2.07 17.30 -29.19
N PHE A 238 -1.34 16.92 -28.15
CA PHE A 238 -1.08 17.75 -26.98
C PHE A 238 0.38 18.24 -26.90
N LYS A 239 1.20 18.02 -27.93
CA LYS A 239 2.61 18.46 -27.93
C LYS A 239 2.79 19.95 -27.71
N GLU A 240 1.86 20.80 -28.21
CA GLU A 240 1.90 22.24 -28.02
C GLU A 240 1.75 22.70 -26.56
N LEU A 241 1.29 21.80 -25.68
CA LEU A 241 1.10 22.06 -24.24
C LEU A 241 2.34 21.76 -23.41
N ARG A 242 3.35 21.13 -24.00
CA ARG A 242 4.59 20.76 -23.28
C ARG A 242 5.37 21.97 -22.85
N ASP A 243 5.98 21.89 -21.67
CA ASP A 243 6.94 22.89 -21.20
C ASP A 243 8.21 22.87 -22.07
N VAL A 244 8.73 21.70 -22.37
CA VAL A 244 9.84 21.48 -23.31
C VAL A 244 9.32 20.62 -24.46
N PRO A 245 9.39 21.07 -25.74
CA PRO A 245 8.75 20.41 -26.86
C PRO A 245 9.10 18.92 -27.03
N GLU A 246 10.33 18.54 -26.71
CA GLU A 246 10.85 17.16 -26.87
C GLU A 246 10.50 16.24 -25.68
N LYS A 247 9.94 16.80 -24.58
CA LYS A 247 9.66 16.07 -23.35
C LYS A 247 8.17 16.10 -23.05
N ASP A 248 7.63 14.95 -22.73
CA ASP A 248 6.21 14.78 -22.35
C ASP A 248 5.97 14.84 -20.83
N TRP A 249 6.97 15.29 -20.04
CA TRP A 249 6.92 15.26 -18.57
C TRP A 249 6.06 16.35 -17.94
N ALA A 250 6.14 17.58 -18.47
CA ALA A 250 5.53 18.75 -17.83
C ALA A 250 4.77 19.62 -18.82
N PHE A 251 3.70 20.24 -18.31
CA PHE A 251 2.94 21.26 -19.02
C PHE A 251 3.62 22.64 -18.99
N ASN A 252 3.38 23.44 -20.03
CA ASN A 252 3.63 24.87 -20.01
C ASN A 252 2.56 25.60 -19.19
N PRO A 253 2.87 26.13 -18.00
CA PRO A 253 1.87 26.78 -17.13
C PRO A 253 1.38 28.13 -17.63
N LEU A 254 1.99 28.72 -18.65
CA LEU A 254 1.51 29.95 -19.28
C LEU A 254 0.57 29.70 -20.46
N ASN A 255 0.48 28.47 -20.98
CA ASN A 255 -0.44 28.16 -22.06
C ASN A 255 -1.87 28.00 -21.50
N PRO A 256 -2.86 28.83 -21.90
CA PRO A 256 -4.22 28.72 -21.40
C PRO A 256 -4.89 27.38 -21.71
N LYS A 257 -4.54 26.73 -22.82
CA LYS A 257 -5.08 25.42 -23.19
C LYS A 257 -4.64 24.31 -22.23
N THR A 258 -3.56 24.51 -21.48
CA THR A 258 -3.16 23.60 -20.38
C THR A 258 -4.30 23.48 -19.37
N TYR A 259 -4.89 24.60 -18.96
CA TYR A 259 -5.97 24.62 -17.97
C TYR A 259 -7.29 24.12 -18.54
N GLU A 260 -7.62 24.44 -19.80
CA GLU A 260 -8.79 23.88 -20.48
C GLU A 260 -8.76 22.34 -20.46
N LEU A 261 -7.59 21.76 -20.78
CA LEU A 261 -7.43 20.32 -20.76
C LEU A 261 -7.48 19.74 -19.33
N GLN A 262 -6.70 20.29 -18.40
CA GLN A 262 -6.64 19.78 -17.03
C GLN A 262 -7.99 19.88 -16.33
N PHE A 263 -8.72 20.99 -16.50
CA PHE A 263 -10.03 21.18 -15.86
C PHE A 263 -11.09 20.23 -16.43
N ASP A 264 -11.02 19.88 -17.72
CA ASP A 264 -11.86 18.84 -18.29
C ASP A 264 -11.61 17.48 -17.64
N LEU A 265 -10.33 17.11 -17.40
CA LEU A 265 -9.98 15.86 -16.72
C LEU A 265 -10.42 15.88 -15.24
N TYR A 266 -10.20 17.00 -14.55
CA TYR A 266 -10.63 17.16 -13.15
C TYR A 266 -12.14 17.04 -13.00
N GLN A 267 -12.94 17.65 -13.93
CA GLN A 267 -14.39 17.54 -13.90
C GLN A 267 -14.87 16.09 -14.05
N ASP A 268 -14.28 15.34 -14.98
CA ASP A 268 -14.60 13.91 -15.16
C ASP A 268 -14.19 13.08 -13.93
N ALA A 269 -13.02 13.35 -13.34
CA ALA A 269 -12.54 12.67 -12.13
C ALA A 269 -13.40 12.99 -10.89
N ILE A 270 -13.81 14.25 -10.71
CA ILE A 270 -14.75 14.66 -9.65
C ILE A 270 -16.10 13.98 -9.84
N LYS A 271 -16.59 13.88 -11.08
CA LYS A 271 -17.83 13.15 -11.39
C LYS A 271 -17.74 11.68 -11.08
N ALA A 272 -16.59 11.04 -11.33
CA ALA A 272 -16.33 9.64 -11.04
C ALA A 272 -16.28 9.35 -9.53
N THR A 273 -16.05 10.37 -8.69
CA THR A 273 -15.89 10.24 -7.24
C THR A 273 -16.84 11.20 -6.49
N PRO A 274 -18.18 11.01 -6.57
CA PRO A 274 -19.16 11.99 -6.09
C PRO A 274 -19.06 12.29 -4.59
N HIS A 275 -18.64 11.34 -3.76
CA HIS A 275 -18.51 11.51 -2.32
C HIS A 275 -17.11 11.96 -1.87
N GLY A 276 -16.18 12.18 -2.82
CA GLY A 276 -14.82 12.62 -2.50
C GLY A 276 -14.79 14.02 -1.89
N LYS A 277 -14.00 14.22 -0.86
CA LYS A 277 -13.77 15.51 -0.20
C LYS A 277 -12.66 16.30 -0.87
N TYR A 278 -11.70 15.62 -1.47
CA TYR A 278 -10.46 16.20 -1.95
C TYR A 278 -10.34 16.14 -3.48
N LEU A 279 -9.48 17.02 -4.03
CA LEU A 279 -8.88 16.89 -5.35
C LEU A 279 -7.38 17.01 -5.20
N HIS A 280 -6.65 15.90 -5.36
CA HIS A 280 -5.20 15.94 -5.33
C HIS A 280 -4.69 16.30 -6.72
N VAL A 281 -3.98 17.43 -6.82
CA VAL A 281 -3.52 17.99 -8.09
C VAL A 281 -2.10 17.60 -8.47
N GLY A 282 -1.41 16.77 -7.67
CA GLY A 282 -0.03 16.38 -7.89
C GLY A 282 0.95 17.51 -7.62
N GLY A 283 1.76 17.86 -8.62
CA GLY A 283 2.66 19.03 -8.58
C GLY A 283 4.06 18.75 -8.06
N ASP A 284 4.41 17.47 -7.85
CA ASP A 284 5.71 17.02 -7.41
C ASP A 284 6.72 16.90 -8.56
N GLU A 285 8.00 16.88 -8.19
CA GLU A 285 9.18 16.51 -9.01
C GLU A 285 9.28 17.21 -10.37
N VAL A 286 8.68 18.40 -10.48
CA VAL A 286 8.57 19.14 -11.73
C VAL A 286 9.46 20.38 -11.75
N LYS A 287 10.38 20.45 -12.73
CA LYS A 287 11.14 21.63 -13.08
C LYS A 287 10.55 22.26 -14.34
N VAL A 288 9.94 23.41 -14.20
CA VAL A 288 9.46 24.23 -15.33
C VAL A 288 10.59 25.16 -15.78
N VAL A 289 10.73 25.36 -17.09
CA VAL A 289 11.75 26.23 -17.66
C VAL A 289 11.36 27.71 -17.44
N ASP A 290 12.36 28.53 -17.06
CA ASP A 290 12.17 29.98 -16.93
C ASP A 290 11.69 30.58 -18.26
N ARG A 291 10.63 31.40 -18.22
CA ARG A 291 10.09 32.06 -19.43
C ARG A 291 9.32 33.35 -19.09
N ASP A 292 9.24 34.25 -20.06
CA ASP A 292 8.55 35.53 -19.95
C ASP A 292 8.95 36.34 -18.71
N GLY A 293 10.27 36.31 -18.39
CA GLY A 293 10.85 36.98 -17.23
C GLY A 293 10.56 36.31 -15.87
N LYS A 294 9.85 35.17 -15.84
CA LYS A 294 9.48 34.45 -14.62
C LYS A 294 10.35 33.23 -14.40
N LYS A 295 10.67 32.98 -13.14
CA LYS A 295 11.38 31.78 -12.72
C LYS A 295 10.46 30.55 -12.74
N GLY A 296 11.03 29.37 -12.99
CA GLY A 296 10.24 28.13 -13.06
C GLY A 296 9.43 27.86 -11.80
N PHE A 297 9.93 28.23 -10.62
CA PHE A 297 9.17 28.09 -9.38
C PHE A 297 7.99 29.08 -9.29
N GLU A 298 8.16 30.33 -9.74
CA GLU A 298 7.07 31.30 -9.85
C GLU A 298 5.97 30.82 -10.83
N LEU A 299 6.38 30.20 -11.94
CA LEU A 299 5.48 29.57 -12.89
C LEU A 299 4.70 28.40 -12.29
N ASN A 300 5.35 27.60 -11.42
CA ASN A 300 4.70 26.55 -10.65
C ASN A 300 3.61 27.12 -9.73
N LEU A 301 3.89 28.22 -9.03
CA LEU A 301 2.89 28.88 -8.16
C LEU A 301 1.71 29.46 -8.94
N ILE A 302 1.93 30.02 -10.14
CA ILE A 302 0.86 30.49 -11.04
C ILE A 302 -0.08 29.34 -11.37
N TRP A 303 0.48 28.16 -11.70
CA TRP A 303 -0.31 26.95 -11.94
C TRP A 303 -1.07 26.53 -10.68
N LEU A 304 -0.40 26.42 -9.55
CA LEU A 304 -0.97 25.96 -8.28
C LEU A 304 -2.17 26.84 -7.86
N LYS A 305 -2.06 28.17 -7.98
CA LYS A 305 -3.17 29.10 -7.68
C LYS A 305 -4.40 28.80 -8.53
N LYS A 306 -4.22 28.55 -9.84
CA LYS A 306 -5.34 28.29 -10.77
C LYS A 306 -6.03 26.96 -10.48
N VAL A 307 -5.25 25.89 -10.26
CA VAL A 307 -5.85 24.56 -10.00
C VAL A 307 -6.48 24.49 -8.60
N SER A 308 -5.90 25.19 -7.61
CA SER A 308 -6.49 25.29 -6.26
C SER A 308 -7.83 26.04 -6.28
N LYS A 309 -7.92 27.13 -7.03
CA LYS A 309 -9.17 27.87 -7.21
C LYS A 309 -10.23 27.01 -7.90
N PHE A 310 -9.85 26.28 -8.95
CA PHE A 310 -10.78 25.35 -9.62
C PHE A 310 -11.32 24.28 -8.68
N ALA A 311 -10.47 23.67 -7.83
CA ALA A 311 -10.90 22.67 -6.86
C ALA A 311 -11.94 23.26 -5.89
N GLU A 312 -11.69 24.44 -5.35
CA GLU A 312 -12.60 25.15 -4.44
C GLU A 312 -13.95 25.45 -5.10
N GLU A 313 -13.95 25.98 -6.34
CA GLU A 313 -15.15 26.26 -7.15
C GLU A 313 -15.98 25.01 -7.44
N ASN A 314 -15.36 23.80 -7.35
CA ASN A 314 -16.02 22.51 -7.51
C ASN A 314 -16.24 21.77 -6.16
N ASN A 315 -16.24 22.50 -5.04
CA ASN A 315 -16.46 21.99 -3.69
C ASN A 315 -15.48 20.86 -3.29
N ARG A 316 -14.21 20.97 -3.72
CA ARG A 316 -13.12 20.07 -3.33
C ARG A 316 -12.03 20.84 -2.61
N ILE A 317 -11.44 20.22 -1.59
CA ILE A 317 -10.26 20.75 -0.95
C ILE A 317 -9.05 20.26 -1.76
N PRO A 318 -8.24 21.17 -2.34
CA PRO A 318 -7.07 20.78 -3.09
C PRO A 318 -5.98 20.20 -2.20
N ILE A 319 -5.26 19.17 -2.69
CA ILE A 319 -4.06 18.62 -2.09
C ILE A 319 -2.91 18.76 -3.09
N PHE A 320 -1.73 19.09 -2.60
CA PHE A 320 -0.52 19.33 -3.39
C PHE A 320 0.70 18.68 -2.73
N TRP A 321 1.57 18.02 -3.49
CA TRP A 321 2.83 17.50 -2.99
C TRP A 321 3.83 18.63 -2.71
N ASP A 322 4.44 18.66 -1.53
CA ASP A 322 5.16 19.82 -0.99
C ASP A 322 6.64 19.96 -1.41
N ASP A 323 7.19 19.00 -2.13
CA ASP A 323 8.64 18.89 -2.38
C ASP A 323 9.23 20.04 -3.18
N MET A 324 8.50 20.58 -4.16
CA MET A 324 9.01 21.64 -5.02
C MET A 324 9.26 22.93 -4.24
N TYR A 325 8.41 23.23 -3.26
CA TYR A 325 8.61 24.34 -2.36
C TYR A 325 9.85 24.16 -1.47
N LEU A 326 10.01 23.00 -0.89
CA LEU A 326 11.16 22.68 -0.04
C LEU A 326 12.47 22.61 -0.84
N LYS A 327 12.39 22.21 -2.11
CA LYS A 327 13.53 22.27 -3.05
C LYS A 327 13.92 23.71 -3.36
N HIS A 328 12.95 24.61 -3.64
CA HIS A 328 13.19 26.04 -3.82
C HIS A 328 13.81 26.66 -2.56
N GLY A 329 13.25 26.38 -1.38
CA GLY A 329 13.75 26.83 -0.08
C GLY A 329 15.12 26.26 0.31
N GLY A 330 15.68 25.31 -0.45
CA GLY A 330 16.98 24.69 -0.18
C GLY A 330 17.01 23.74 1.04
N VAL A 331 15.85 23.31 1.52
CA VAL A 331 15.72 22.47 2.73
C VAL A 331 15.26 21.04 2.45
N TRP A 332 14.95 20.68 1.19
CA TRP A 332 14.46 19.35 0.83
C TRP A 332 15.32 18.19 1.34
N MET A 333 16.64 18.24 1.12
CA MET A 333 17.54 17.18 1.56
C MET A 333 17.69 17.10 3.08
N VAL A 334 17.44 18.21 3.79
CA VAL A 334 17.45 18.27 5.25
C VAL A 334 16.30 17.47 5.86
N THR A 335 15.15 17.43 5.19
CA THR A 335 13.96 16.70 5.66
C THR A 335 14.19 15.18 5.75
N ARG A 336 15.18 14.65 5.07
CA ARG A 336 15.51 13.21 5.00
C ARG A 336 16.79 12.83 5.74
N ASN A 337 17.53 13.81 6.23
CA ASN A 337 18.81 13.57 6.89
C ASN A 337 18.63 13.28 8.38
N THR A 338 18.74 12.00 8.75
CA THR A 338 18.60 11.53 10.13
C THR A 338 19.79 11.84 11.03
N LYS A 339 20.92 12.31 10.45
CA LYS A 339 22.16 12.61 11.18
C LYS A 339 22.16 14.03 11.76
N LEU A 340 21.31 14.92 11.26
CA LEU A 340 21.26 16.30 11.73
C LEU A 340 20.55 16.41 13.08
N THR A 341 21.17 17.14 13.98
CA THR A 341 20.59 17.54 15.26
C THR A 341 19.49 18.61 15.05
N LYS A 342 18.66 18.86 16.05
CA LYS A 342 17.65 19.93 16.01
C LYS A 342 18.27 21.30 15.76
N ASP A 343 19.41 21.58 16.41
CA ASP A 343 20.10 22.88 16.29
C ASP A 343 20.70 23.06 14.88
N GLU A 344 21.31 22.05 14.31
CA GLU A 344 21.79 22.09 12.92
C GLU A 344 20.63 22.31 11.94
N VAL A 345 19.51 21.65 12.12
CA VAL A 345 18.31 21.87 11.32
C VAL A 345 17.81 23.31 11.46
N ASN A 346 17.70 23.83 12.67
CA ASN A 346 17.27 25.21 12.92
C ASN A 346 18.21 26.23 12.26
N ASN A 347 19.51 26.04 12.36
CA ASN A 347 20.49 26.90 11.72
C ASN A 347 20.37 26.89 10.18
N ILE A 348 20.08 25.72 9.57
CA ILE A 348 19.83 25.63 8.14
C ILE A 348 18.54 26.36 7.76
N TRP A 349 17.49 26.27 8.56
CA TRP A 349 16.22 26.99 8.34
C TRP A 349 16.41 28.52 8.41
N ILE A 350 17.15 28.99 9.40
CA ILE A 350 17.49 30.42 9.55
C ILE A 350 18.30 30.90 8.32
N LYS A 351 19.32 30.15 7.90
CA LYS A 351 20.14 30.48 6.72
C LYS A 351 19.32 30.57 5.44
N ASN A 352 18.25 29.79 5.30
CA ASN A 352 17.39 29.75 4.12
C ASN A 352 16.07 30.53 4.31
N SER A 353 15.92 31.29 5.40
CA SER A 353 14.66 31.97 5.74
C SER A 353 14.16 32.89 4.63
N GLU A 354 15.06 33.66 4.00
CA GLU A 354 14.72 34.54 2.89
C GLU A 354 14.06 33.78 1.73
N LYS A 355 14.63 32.66 1.30
CA LYS A 355 14.06 31.81 0.24
C LYS A 355 12.76 31.13 0.65
N LEU A 356 12.65 30.72 1.92
CA LEU A 356 11.43 30.10 2.46
C LEU A 356 10.26 31.08 2.57
N THR A 357 10.53 32.37 2.70
CA THR A 357 9.50 33.42 2.81
C THR A 357 9.30 34.22 1.54
N GLU A 358 10.16 34.09 0.53
CA GLU A 358 10.12 34.86 -0.73
C GLU A 358 8.72 34.87 -1.39
N TYR A 359 8.03 33.71 -1.37
CA TYR A 359 6.73 33.54 -1.99
C TYR A 359 5.62 33.14 -1.01
N ILE A 360 5.82 33.33 0.31
CA ILE A 360 4.91 32.78 1.34
C ILE A 360 3.48 33.31 1.20
N ASP A 361 3.33 34.55 0.77
CA ASP A 361 2.04 35.19 0.55
C ASP A 361 1.36 34.75 -0.77
N ASP A 362 2.15 34.18 -1.67
CA ASP A 362 1.67 33.66 -2.94
C ASP A 362 1.10 32.25 -2.85
N PHE A 363 1.40 31.53 -1.75
CA PHE A 363 0.90 30.19 -1.53
C PHE A 363 -0.60 30.20 -1.19
N PRO A 364 -1.42 29.43 -1.93
CA PRO A 364 -2.84 29.31 -1.58
C PRO A 364 -3.02 28.78 -0.15
N LYS A 365 -3.90 29.42 0.63
CA LYS A 365 -4.18 28.99 2.02
C LYS A 365 -5.38 28.02 2.11
N ASN A 366 -6.10 27.83 1.03
CA ASN A 366 -7.26 26.92 0.93
C ASN A 366 -6.87 25.46 0.61
N LEU A 367 -5.58 25.14 0.47
CA LEU A 367 -5.10 23.81 0.11
C LEU A 367 -4.37 23.10 1.26
N ILE A 368 -4.18 21.80 1.09
CA ILE A 368 -3.41 20.95 1.98
C ILE A 368 -2.04 20.67 1.35
N TYR A 369 -1.00 20.97 2.12
CA TYR A 369 0.39 20.64 1.78
C TYR A 369 0.66 19.20 2.21
N MET A 370 0.78 18.28 1.26
CA MET A 370 1.05 16.86 1.53
C MET A 370 2.55 16.67 1.75
N ARG A 371 2.93 16.59 3.04
CA ARG A 371 4.33 16.34 3.43
C ARG A 371 4.66 14.86 3.27
N TRP A 372 5.49 14.51 2.29
CA TRP A 372 5.86 13.13 2.05
C TRP A 372 7.31 12.80 2.48
N ASN A 373 7.45 11.71 3.24
CA ASN A 373 8.73 11.17 3.65
C ASN A 373 8.63 9.66 3.91
N TYR A 374 9.12 8.87 2.97
CA TYR A 374 8.95 7.41 2.97
C TYR A 374 10.02 6.67 3.78
N PHE A 375 11.20 7.28 3.99
CA PHE A 375 12.36 6.58 4.53
C PHE A 375 12.76 6.99 5.95
N SER A 376 12.46 8.21 6.33
CA SER A 376 12.94 8.79 7.58
C SER A 376 11.97 9.85 8.14
N PRO A 377 10.68 9.51 8.36
CA PRO A 377 9.70 10.48 8.85
C PRO A 377 10.05 11.06 10.23
N TRP A 378 10.88 10.38 11.01
CA TRP A 378 11.40 10.84 12.31
C TRP A 378 12.55 11.85 12.22
N ALA A 379 13.09 12.13 11.04
CA ALA A 379 14.19 13.07 10.88
C ALA A 379 13.81 14.47 11.39
N ASN A 380 14.70 15.10 12.15
CA ASN A 380 14.45 16.44 12.72
C ASN A 380 14.07 17.48 11.66
N GLY A 381 14.61 17.38 10.43
CA GLY A 381 14.22 18.24 9.32
C GLY A 381 12.78 18.01 8.85
N ASN A 382 12.27 16.77 8.88
CA ASN A 382 10.87 16.49 8.57
C ASN A 382 9.94 17.10 9.62
N LEU A 383 10.25 16.91 10.90
CA LEU A 383 9.48 17.47 12.01
C LEU A 383 9.47 19.00 11.95
N LYS A 384 10.61 19.63 11.69
CA LYS A 384 10.72 21.10 11.52
C LYS A 384 9.89 21.60 10.33
N THR A 385 9.83 20.85 9.24
CA THR A 385 8.98 21.20 8.08
C THR A 385 7.51 21.25 8.44
N ILE A 386 7.02 20.23 9.16
CA ILE A 386 5.63 20.17 9.62
C ILE A 386 5.32 21.38 10.53
N ASP A 387 6.19 21.64 11.50
CA ASP A 387 6.04 22.77 12.41
C ASP A 387 6.03 24.10 11.65
N TRP A 388 6.94 24.27 10.69
CA TRP A 388 7.04 25.48 9.87
C TRP A 388 5.76 25.75 9.07
N TYR A 389 5.16 24.73 8.42
CA TYR A 389 3.89 24.90 7.73
C TYR A 389 2.78 25.35 8.68
N LYS A 390 2.68 24.73 9.85
CA LYS A 390 1.66 25.10 10.88
C LYS A 390 1.88 26.51 11.42
N GLU A 391 3.14 26.91 11.70
CA GLU A 391 3.50 28.27 12.14
C GLU A 391 3.11 29.34 11.09
N ASN A 392 3.02 28.95 9.80
CA ASN A 392 2.60 29.84 8.71
C ASN A 392 1.12 29.64 8.30
N ASN A 393 0.27 29.05 9.15
CA ASN A 393 -1.15 28.82 8.92
C ASN A 393 -1.46 27.99 7.66
N MET A 394 -0.60 27.08 7.30
CA MET A 394 -0.78 26.13 6.21
C MET A 394 -1.28 24.79 6.75
N LYS A 395 -2.32 24.23 6.13
CA LYS A 395 -2.84 22.90 6.48
C LYS A 395 -1.89 21.82 5.98
N VAL A 396 -1.64 20.81 6.80
CA VAL A 396 -0.68 19.76 6.50
C VAL A 396 -1.29 18.39 6.69
N MET A 397 -1.15 17.53 5.71
CA MET A 397 -1.26 16.08 5.83
C MET A 397 0.10 15.43 5.64
N GLY A 398 0.34 14.31 6.30
CA GLY A 398 1.51 13.47 6.02
C GLY A 398 1.27 12.49 4.88
N ALA A 399 2.35 12.01 4.26
CA ALA A 399 2.31 10.85 3.37
C ALA A 399 3.51 9.94 3.64
N THR A 400 3.23 8.69 3.97
CA THR A 400 4.20 7.60 4.10
C THR A 400 3.98 6.58 2.98
N ALA A 401 4.85 5.60 2.81
CA ALA A 401 4.72 4.64 1.72
C ALA A 401 4.52 3.20 2.21
N GLY A 402 3.66 2.46 1.54
CA GLY A 402 3.52 1.02 1.68
C GLY A 402 4.70 0.26 1.09
N GLN A 403 5.52 0.91 0.28
CA GLN A 403 6.79 0.39 -0.24
C GLN A 403 7.88 1.44 -0.08
N THR A 404 9.08 0.97 0.22
CA THR A 404 10.25 1.85 0.38
C THR A 404 11.20 1.77 -0.80
N ARG A 405 11.03 0.81 -1.70
CA ARG A 405 11.86 0.60 -2.89
C ARG A 405 11.02 -0.05 -4.01
N TRP A 406 11.38 0.29 -5.24
CA TRP A 406 10.77 -0.23 -6.46
C TRP A 406 11.33 -1.63 -6.75
N ILE A 407 10.73 -2.65 -6.19
CA ILE A 407 11.13 -4.05 -6.35
C ILE A 407 9.96 -4.99 -6.14
N LEU A 408 10.21 -6.26 -6.38
CA LEU A 408 9.28 -7.38 -6.41
C LEU A 408 8.29 -7.46 -5.22
N MET A 409 8.67 -6.99 -4.02
CA MET A 409 7.79 -6.86 -2.86
C MET A 409 8.24 -5.72 -1.93
N PRO A 410 7.36 -5.13 -1.11
CA PRO A 410 7.74 -4.21 -0.06
C PRO A 410 8.74 -4.83 0.93
N GLN A 411 9.72 -4.04 1.37
CA GLN A 411 10.68 -4.47 2.41
C GLN A 411 10.14 -4.08 3.78
N ASP A 412 9.46 -4.99 4.40
CA ASP A 412 8.58 -4.72 5.53
C ASP A 412 9.27 -4.19 6.79
N ASN A 413 10.49 -4.62 7.07
CA ASN A 413 11.16 -4.16 8.28
C ASN A 413 11.38 -2.65 8.29
N SER A 414 11.88 -2.07 7.19
CA SER A 414 12.04 -0.61 7.07
C SER A 414 10.70 0.09 6.90
N ASN A 415 9.74 -0.56 6.23
CA ASN A 415 8.46 0.00 5.85
C ASN A 415 7.52 0.18 7.04
N ILE A 416 7.34 -0.86 7.85
CA ILE A 416 6.47 -0.83 9.03
C ILE A 416 6.94 0.23 10.04
N GLU A 417 8.24 0.35 10.28
CA GLU A 417 8.79 1.38 11.16
C GLU A 417 8.57 2.80 10.62
N ALA A 418 8.67 3.02 9.31
CA ALA A 418 8.38 4.31 8.70
C ALA A 418 6.88 4.66 8.80
N ILE A 419 5.98 3.68 8.52
CA ILE A 419 4.54 3.83 8.67
C ILE A 419 4.20 4.18 10.13
N LYS A 420 4.69 3.38 11.10
CA LYS A 420 4.50 3.60 12.53
C LYS A 420 4.96 5.00 12.94
N SER A 421 6.19 5.35 12.59
CA SER A 421 6.77 6.63 12.99
C SER A 421 5.98 7.82 12.44
N PHE A 422 5.58 7.79 11.16
CA PHE A 422 4.81 8.90 10.62
C PHE A 422 3.38 8.95 11.15
N SER A 423 2.75 7.80 11.39
CA SER A 423 1.43 7.74 12.02
C SER A 423 1.45 8.38 13.40
N LEU A 424 2.39 7.98 14.26
CA LEU A 424 2.53 8.55 15.61
C LEU A 424 2.88 10.04 15.57
N THR A 425 3.75 10.46 14.64
CA THR A 425 4.06 11.88 14.42
C THR A 425 2.82 12.67 14.01
N SER A 426 1.98 12.10 13.12
CA SER A 426 0.76 12.75 12.66
C SER A 426 -0.25 12.94 13.80
N VAL A 427 -0.37 11.95 14.67
CA VAL A 427 -1.21 12.04 15.88
C VAL A 427 -0.66 13.10 16.85
N ASP A 428 0.63 13.05 17.17
CA ASP A 428 1.29 14.00 18.08
C ASP A 428 1.20 15.45 17.58
N LYS A 429 1.48 15.66 16.30
CA LYS A 429 1.42 16.97 15.64
C LYS A 429 0.00 17.40 15.28
N LYS A 430 -1.02 16.58 15.53
CA LYS A 430 -2.44 16.84 15.18
C LYS A 430 -2.59 17.28 13.72
N LEU A 431 -2.10 16.44 12.80
CA LEU A 431 -2.26 16.68 11.37
C LEU A 431 -3.71 16.39 10.93
N ASP A 432 -4.12 16.97 9.81
CA ASP A 432 -5.47 16.76 9.23
C ASP A 432 -5.69 15.31 8.76
N GLY A 433 -4.62 14.54 8.54
CA GLY A 433 -4.66 13.14 8.14
C GLY A 433 -3.31 12.60 7.73
N LEU A 434 -3.31 11.33 7.33
CA LEU A 434 -2.15 10.65 6.78
C LEU A 434 -2.55 9.80 5.58
N LEU A 435 -1.71 9.81 4.54
CA LEU A 435 -1.84 8.99 3.33
C LEU A 435 -0.78 7.88 3.35
N LEU A 436 -1.20 6.65 3.12
CA LEU A 436 -0.30 5.54 2.78
C LEU A 436 -0.20 5.43 1.27
N THR A 437 0.91 5.84 0.67
CA THR A 437 1.10 5.71 -0.78
C THR A 437 1.41 4.27 -1.17
N LEU A 438 0.76 3.79 -2.22
CA LEU A 438 0.92 2.46 -2.81
C LEU A 438 1.20 2.64 -4.31
N TRP A 439 2.39 3.16 -4.61
CA TRP A 439 2.79 3.52 -5.97
C TRP A 439 2.81 2.29 -6.90
N ASP A 440 2.27 2.45 -8.11
CA ASP A 440 2.31 1.46 -9.18
C ASP A 440 3.39 1.78 -10.23
N ASP A 441 4.58 2.14 -9.77
CA ASP A 441 5.76 2.34 -10.65
C ASP A 441 6.29 0.96 -11.10
N ASP A 442 7.51 0.56 -10.74
CA ASP A 442 7.97 -0.84 -10.89
C ASP A 442 7.49 -1.68 -9.69
N SER A 443 6.18 -1.69 -9.47
CA SER A 443 5.57 -2.08 -8.19
C SER A 443 5.18 -3.54 -8.09
N PRO A 444 5.14 -4.07 -6.87
CA PRO A 444 4.66 -5.42 -6.61
C PRO A 444 3.16 -5.56 -6.88
N HIS A 445 2.69 -6.79 -6.89
CA HIS A 445 1.26 -7.10 -6.84
C HIS A 445 0.61 -6.49 -5.58
N PHE A 446 -0.63 -5.99 -5.70
CA PHE A 446 -1.30 -5.27 -4.62
C PHE A 446 -1.43 -6.09 -3.32
N GLU A 447 -1.59 -7.42 -3.43
CA GLU A 447 -1.63 -8.32 -2.27
C GLU A 447 -0.40 -8.22 -1.35
N LEU A 448 0.75 -7.84 -1.89
CA LEU A 448 1.98 -7.71 -1.12
C LEU A 448 2.03 -6.45 -0.24
N TYR A 449 1.09 -5.51 -0.45
CA TYR A 449 0.92 -4.33 0.41
C TYR A 449 0.10 -4.60 1.67
N LYS A 450 -0.61 -5.72 1.77
CA LYS A 450 -1.60 -5.99 2.83
C LYS A 450 -1.03 -5.79 4.23
N ARG A 451 0.15 -6.35 4.53
CA ARG A 451 0.77 -6.17 5.86
C ARG A 451 1.04 -4.69 6.18
N GLY A 452 1.51 -3.90 5.21
CA GLY A 452 1.71 -2.45 5.36
C GLY A 452 0.40 -1.69 5.56
N ILE A 453 -0.67 -2.06 4.86
CA ILE A 453 -2.01 -1.47 5.00
C ILE A 453 -2.56 -1.72 6.41
N TYR A 454 -2.43 -2.95 6.93
CA TYR A 454 -2.85 -3.28 8.29
C TYR A 454 -2.01 -2.55 9.36
N ALA A 455 -0.70 -2.39 9.13
CA ALA A 455 0.15 -1.58 10.01
C ALA A 455 -0.29 -0.11 10.02
N PHE A 456 -0.60 0.44 8.87
CA PHE A 456 -1.10 1.80 8.75
C PHE A 456 -2.44 1.99 9.51
N ALA A 457 -3.37 1.05 9.37
CA ALA A 457 -4.62 1.05 10.11
C ALA A 457 -4.38 1.00 11.64
N GLU A 458 -3.50 0.10 12.11
CA GLU A 458 -3.14 -0.03 13.51
C GLU A 458 -2.64 1.28 14.11
N TYR A 459 -1.64 1.90 13.49
CA TYR A 459 -0.98 3.07 14.06
C TYR A 459 -1.76 4.38 13.87
N THR A 460 -2.64 4.47 12.87
CA THR A 460 -3.47 5.66 12.64
C THR A 460 -4.77 5.65 13.44
N TRP A 461 -5.34 4.47 13.66
CA TRP A 461 -6.51 4.29 14.51
C TRP A 461 -6.13 4.24 16.00
N GLY A 462 -5.31 3.25 16.40
CA GLY A 462 -4.90 3.04 17.78
C GLY A 462 -4.03 4.16 18.34
N GLY A 463 -3.16 4.75 17.50
CA GLY A 463 -2.28 5.85 17.90
C GLY A 463 -1.28 5.51 19.02
N LYS A 464 -1.14 4.23 19.34
CA LYS A 464 -0.26 3.72 20.39
C LYS A 464 1.07 3.26 19.83
N ASN A 465 2.12 3.35 20.64
CA ASN A 465 3.44 2.86 20.28
C ASN A 465 3.53 1.33 20.48
N LEU A 466 2.63 0.58 19.81
CA LEU A 466 2.69 -0.88 19.78
C LEU A 466 4.01 -1.33 19.16
N ASP A 467 4.64 -2.37 19.73
CA ASP A 467 5.84 -2.96 19.15
C ASP A 467 5.54 -3.61 17.79
N SER A 468 6.45 -3.44 16.84
CA SER A 468 6.25 -3.96 15.47
C SER A 468 6.20 -5.50 15.44
N SER A 469 6.87 -6.18 16.36
CA SER A 469 6.79 -7.65 16.47
C SER A 469 5.42 -8.10 16.97
N GLU A 470 4.83 -7.38 17.93
CA GLU A 470 3.48 -7.65 18.42
C GLU A 470 2.44 -7.36 17.33
N PHE A 471 2.58 -6.24 16.61
CA PHE A 471 1.74 -5.98 15.44
C PHE A 471 1.78 -7.15 14.43
N LYS A 472 2.97 -7.66 14.10
CA LYS A 472 3.14 -8.77 13.15
C LYS A 472 2.47 -10.06 13.63
N LEU A 473 2.48 -10.35 14.94
CA LEU A 473 1.73 -11.46 15.53
C LEU A 473 0.22 -11.27 15.35
N ASN A 474 -0.29 -10.06 15.68
CA ASN A 474 -1.71 -9.73 15.56
C ASN A 474 -2.17 -9.76 14.09
N PHE A 475 -1.32 -9.28 13.15
CA PHE A 475 -1.57 -9.38 11.72
C PHE A 475 -1.73 -10.84 11.28
N ARG A 476 -0.81 -11.73 11.62
CA ARG A 476 -0.89 -13.15 11.25
C ARG A 476 -2.13 -13.84 11.83
N HIS A 477 -2.47 -13.53 13.08
CA HIS A 477 -3.70 -14.02 13.71
C HIS A 477 -4.94 -13.62 12.90
N ARG A 478 -5.06 -12.33 12.59
CA ARG A 478 -6.25 -11.77 11.92
C ARG A 478 -6.30 -12.11 10.44
N PHE A 479 -5.16 -12.01 9.74
CA PHE A 479 -5.10 -12.13 8.29
C PHE A 479 -5.03 -13.58 7.81
N PHE A 480 -4.38 -14.47 8.56
CA PHE A 480 -4.24 -15.89 8.20
C PHE A 480 -5.05 -16.81 9.13
N SER A 481 -4.57 -17.01 10.34
CA SER A 481 -5.19 -17.91 11.31
C SER A 481 -4.61 -17.71 12.72
N PRO A 482 -5.41 -17.85 13.79
CA PRO A 482 -4.89 -17.87 15.16
C PRO A 482 -3.79 -18.92 15.39
N LYS A 483 -3.78 -20.03 14.65
CA LYS A 483 -2.77 -21.08 14.75
C LYS A 483 -1.41 -20.68 14.15
N LEU A 484 -1.36 -19.64 13.34
CA LEU A 484 -0.18 -19.24 12.56
C LEU A 484 0.57 -18.03 13.13
N ILE A 485 0.26 -17.57 14.33
CA ILE A 485 0.84 -16.37 14.94
C ILE A 485 2.38 -16.39 15.02
N ASN A 486 2.98 -17.57 15.15
CA ASN A 486 4.43 -17.77 15.26
C ASN A 486 5.11 -18.11 13.92
N HIS A 487 4.37 -18.19 12.81
CA HIS A 487 4.90 -18.58 11.50
C HIS A 487 5.23 -17.34 10.64
N GLU A 488 6.40 -16.74 10.92
CA GLU A 488 6.91 -15.60 10.17
C GLU A 488 7.72 -16.05 8.96
N PHE A 489 7.26 -15.68 7.76
CA PHE A 489 7.96 -15.98 6.50
C PHE A 489 8.28 -14.71 5.68
N ILE A 490 7.49 -13.64 5.84
CA ILE A 490 7.62 -12.42 5.01
C ILE A 490 8.96 -11.74 5.29
N ASP A 491 9.33 -11.58 6.57
CA ASP A 491 10.61 -10.95 6.95
C ASP A 491 11.83 -11.75 6.44
N LYS A 492 11.68 -13.07 6.28
CA LYS A 492 12.74 -13.92 5.73
C LYS A 492 13.02 -13.66 4.25
N LEU A 493 12.06 -13.06 3.51
CA LEU A 493 12.22 -12.66 2.12
C LEU A 493 12.90 -11.30 1.95
N ASP A 494 12.98 -10.45 2.98
CA ASP A 494 13.48 -9.07 2.86
C ASP A 494 14.88 -8.98 2.24
N ASN A 495 15.85 -9.70 2.79
CA ASN A 495 17.23 -9.67 2.29
C ASN A 495 17.37 -10.32 0.91
N PRO A 496 16.81 -11.51 0.65
CA PRO A 496 16.82 -12.08 -0.71
C PRO A 496 16.24 -11.15 -1.77
N VAL A 497 15.10 -10.52 -1.49
CA VAL A 497 14.46 -9.59 -2.43
C VAL A 497 15.28 -8.31 -2.60
N LYS A 498 15.93 -7.82 -1.55
CA LYS A 498 16.79 -6.62 -1.61
C LYS A 498 18.00 -6.80 -2.53
N ASP A 499 18.60 -7.98 -2.54
CA ASP A 499 19.81 -8.26 -3.31
C ASP A 499 19.51 -8.72 -4.75
N TRP A 500 18.33 -9.31 -4.98
CA TRP A 500 17.89 -9.83 -6.27
C TRP A 500 17.98 -8.84 -7.45
N PRO A 501 17.60 -7.54 -7.36
CA PRO A 501 17.65 -6.61 -8.48
C PRO A 501 19.05 -6.39 -9.05
N ASN A 502 20.08 -6.67 -8.27
CA ASN A 502 21.48 -6.48 -8.66
C ASN A 502 22.20 -7.79 -9.00
N LEU A 503 21.51 -8.94 -8.97
CA LEU A 503 22.14 -10.25 -9.12
C LEU A 503 22.84 -10.40 -10.47
N PHE A 504 22.14 -10.11 -11.57
CA PHE A 504 22.63 -10.24 -12.93
C PHE A 504 23.11 -8.92 -13.54
N VAL A 505 23.24 -7.85 -12.74
CA VAL A 505 23.58 -6.52 -13.23
C VAL A 505 25.01 -6.13 -12.82
N LYS A 506 25.77 -5.52 -13.74
CA LYS A 506 27.11 -4.98 -13.47
C LYS A 506 27.04 -3.75 -12.56
N GLU A 507 28.04 -3.60 -11.68
CA GLU A 507 28.34 -2.37 -10.92
C GLU A 507 27.19 -1.77 -10.11
N LYS A 508 26.39 -2.59 -9.45
CA LYS A 508 25.23 -2.14 -8.64
C LYS A 508 24.24 -1.23 -9.41
N LYS A 509 24.13 -1.41 -10.72
CA LYS A 509 23.14 -0.70 -11.54
C LYS A 509 21.76 -1.28 -11.29
N HIS A 510 20.75 -0.40 -11.31
CA HIS A 510 19.36 -0.86 -11.18
C HIS A 510 18.89 -1.57 -12.44
N ARG A 511 18.01 -2.56 -12.28
CA ARG A 511 17.37 -3.30 -13.39
C ARG A 511 16.71 -2.37 -14.42
N ASN A 512 16.10 -1.26 -13.98
CA ASN A 512 15.44 -0.27 -14.83
C ASN A 512 16.37 0.41 -15.87
N LYS A 513 17.69 0.35 -15.68
CA LYS A 513 18.65 0.86 -16.68
C LYS A 513 18.81 -0.09 -17.88
N ILE A 514 18.45 -1.35 -17.73
CA ILE A 514 18.56 -2.36 -18.79
C ILE A 514 17.61 -2.02 -19.93
N SER A 515 16.38 -1.64 -19.64
CA SER A 515 15.34 -1.39 -20.64
C SER A 515 15.63 -0.19 -21.55
N LYS A 516 16.29 0.85 -21.04
CA LYS A 516 16.62 2.06 -21.81
C LYS A 516 17.72 1.87 -22.86
N ASN A 517 18.57 0.89 -22.66
CA ASN A 517 19.70 0.63 -23.53
C ASN A 517 19.54 -0.71 -24.23
N LYS A 518 18.90 -0.69 -25.41
CA LYS A 518 18.65 -1.90 -26.20
C LYS A 518 19.94 -2.66 -26.59
N ASN A 519 21.11 -2.01 -26.53
CA ASN A 519 22.42 -2.60 -26.79
C ASN A 519 23.17 -2.98 -25.50
N SER A 520 22.47 -3.20 -24.39
CA SER A 520 23.07 -3.22 -23.07
C SER A 520 23.50 -4.60 -22.56
N LEU A 521 23.48 -5.65 -23.37
CA LEU A 521 23.93 -6.99 -22.92
C LEU A 521 25.35 -6.94 -22.36
N GLU A 522 26.27 -6.23 -23.00
CA GLU A 522 27.66 -6.12 -22.55
C GLU A 522 27.86 -5.07 -21.46
N THR A 523 27.07 -3.99 -21.47
CA THR A 523 27.27 -2.86 -20.55
C THR A 523 26.54 -3.00 -19.23
N HIS A 524 25.46 -3.78 -19.17
CA HIS A 524 24.59 -3.88 -17.99
C HIS A 524 24.49 -5.28 -17.39
N ILE A 525 24.51 -6.34 -18.23
CA ILE A 525 24.44 -7.72 -17.76
C ILE A 525 25.85 -8.21 -17.40
N ILE A 526 25.97 -8.95 -16.30
CA ILE A 526 27.25 -9.52 -15.84
C ILE A 526 27.95 -10.28 -16.98
N ASP A 527 29.28 -10.30 -16.93
CA ASP A 527 30.06 -11.14 -17.84
C ASP A 527 29.81 -12.60 -17.47
N LEU A 528 29.75 -13.45 -18.52
CA LEU A 528 29.60 -14.88 -18.35
C LEU A 528 30.97 -15.57 -18.16
N PRO A 529 31.00 -16.77 -17.56
CA PRO A 529 32.25 -17.55 -17.42
C PRO A 529 32.94 -17.77 -18.78
N ASP A 530 34.26 -17.59 -18.80
CA ASP A 530 35.10 -17.89 -19.95
C ASP A 530 35.63 -19.31 -19.86
N THR A 531 35.33 -20.15 -20.86
CA THR A 531 35.79 -21.56 -20.93
C THR A 531 37.32 -21.72 -20.89
N ASN A 532 38.06 -20.70 -21.33
CA ASN A 532 39.52 -20.70 -21.38
C ASN A 532 40.16 -20.30 -20.04
N ASN A 533 39.40 -19.68 -19.11
CA ASN A 533 39.89 -19.15 -17.85
C ASN A 533 39.08 -19.65 -16.65
N LYS A 534 38.97 -20.98 -16.52
CA LYS A 534 38.18 -21.64 -15.45
C LYS A 534 38.51 -21.13 -14.03
N GLY A 535 37.48 -20.90 -13.26
CA GLY A 535 37.55 -20.44 -11.86
C GLY A 535 37.75 -18.93 -11.71
N THR A 536 38.08 -18.20 -12.78
CA THR A 536 38.29 -16.75 -12.71
C THR A 536 36.99 -15.99 -12.46
N TRP A 537 35.91 -16.38 -13.11
CA TRP A 537 34.59 -15.78 -12.89
C TRP A 537 34.11 -15.98 -11.45
N SER A 538 34.23 -17.21 -10.92
CA SER A 538 33.87 -17.53 -9.55
C SER A 538 34.67 -16.74 -8.53
N LEU A 539 35.95 -16.48 -8.81
CA LEU A 539 36.78 -15.64 -7.96
C LEU A 539 36.31 -14.18 -7.96
N ASN A 540 36.02 -13.62 -9.13
CA ASN A 540 35.52 -12.24 -9.29
C ASN A 540 34.15 -12.01 -8.63
N PHE A 541 33.29 -13.01 -8.60
CA PHE A 541 31.95 -12.94 -8.02
C PHE A 541 31.81 -13.64 -6.66
N LYS A 542 32.91 -13.92 -5.97
CA LYS A 542 32.96 -14.71 -4.71
C LYS A 542 31.94 -14.24 -3.67
N GLU A 543 31.81 -12.93 -3.45
CA GLU A 543 30.85 -12.36 -2.50
C GLU A 543 29.40 -12.61 -2.94
N LYS A 544 29.08 -12.33 -4.21
CA LYS A 544 27.73 -12.59 -4.77
C LYS A 544 27.37 -14.09 -4.72
N ILE A 545 28.33 -14.98 -4.98
CA ILE A 545 28.15 -16.43 -4.90
C ILE A 545 27.84 -16.85 -3.46
N SER A 546 28.56 -16.30 -2.49
CA SER A 546 28.30 -16.59 -1.06
C SER A 546 26.89 -16.16 -0.66
N ASN A 547 26.48 -14.94 -1.04
CA ASN A 547 25.13 -14.44 -0.78
C ASN A 547 24.07 -15.26 -1.51
N ALA A 548 24.31 -15.64 -2.77
CA ALA A 548 23.37 -16.45 -3.54
C ALA A 548 23.15 -17.84 -2.89
N LYS A 549 24.19 -18.49 -2.35
CA LYS A 549 24.07 -19.76 -1.62
C LYS A 549 23.22 -19.60 -0.36
N LEU A 550 23.46 -18.53 0.41
CA LEU A 550 22.68 -18.22 1.60
C LEU A 550 21.21 -17.95 1.26
N HIS A 551 20.96 -17.10 0.28
CA HIS A 551 19.61 -16.71 -0.13
C HIS A 551 18.83 -17.88 -0.73
N SER A 552 19.43 -18.67 -1.63
CA SER A 552 18.76 -19.85 -2.20
C SER A 552 18.30 -20.82 -1.10
N LYS A 553 19.15 -21.09 -0.10
CA LYS A 553 18.79 -21.94 1.04
C LYS A 553 17.69 -21.32 1.92
N ASN A 554 17.77 -20.03 2.19
CA ASN A 554 16.76 -19.33 2.99
C ASN A 554 15.38 -19.36 2.29
N ILE A 555 15.35 -19.17 0.97
CA ILE A 555 14.10 -19.19 0.19
C ILE A 555 13.50 -20.59 0.15
N GLU A 556 14.32 -21.64 0.10
CA GLU A 556 13.83 -23.02 0.19
C GLU A 556 13.09 -23.28 1.53
N ASN A 557 13.63 -22.76 2.64
CA ASN A 557 12.93 -22.81 3.92
C ASN A 557 11.63 -21.97 3.90
N VAL A 558 11.64 -20.80 3.26
CA VAL A 558 10.43 -19.98 3.11
C VAL A 558 9.36 -20.68 2.31
N LEU A 559 9.70 -21.35 1.21
CA LEU A 559 8.75 -22.14 0.42
C LEU A 559 8.13 -23.27 1.25
N THR A 560 8.94 -23.97 2.06
CA THR A 560 8.44 -24.97 3.01
C THR A 560 7.51 -24.37 4.07
N ASP A 561 7.85 -23.19 4.59
CA ASP A 561 6.97 -22.46 5.53
C ASP A 561 5.64 -22.07 4.86
N ILE A 562 5.68 -21.58 3.61
CA ILE A 562 4.47 -21.20 2.86
C ILE A 562 3.57 -22.42 2.63
N ASP A 563 4.12 -23.58 2.26
CA ASP A 563 3.34 -24.81 2.10
C ASP A 563 2.65 -25.18 3.40
N TYR A 564 3.36 -25.18 4.53
CA TYR A 564 2.78 -25.43 5.84
C TYR A 564 1.67 -24.43 6.20
N ILE A 565 1.89 -23.13 5.93
CA ILE A 565 0.92 -22.06 6.20
C ILE A 565 -0.33 -22.26 5.36
N LYS A 566 -0.20 -22.61 4.08
CA LYS A 566 -1.34 -22.88 3.16
C LYS A 566 -2.23 -24.02 3.67
N GLU A 567 -1.67 -25.04 4.27
CA GLU A 567 -2.43 -26.17 4.85
C GLU A 567 -3.21 -25.79 6.13
N HIS A 568 -2.78 -24.72 6.85
CA HIS A 568 -3.31 -24.38 8.16
C HIS A 568 -4.00 -23.00 8.21
N THR A 569 -3.94 -22.23 7.11
CA THR A 569 -4.60 -20.93 7.04
C THR A 569 -6.12 -21.08 6.84
N ILE A 570 -6.84 -20.13 7.40
CA ILE A 570 -8.30 -20.01 7.21
C ILE A 570 -8.61 -18.93 6.18
N ARG A 571 -7.72 -17.94 6.05
CA ARG A 571 -7.85 -16.73 5.21
C ARG A 571 -6.56 -16.43 4.47
N GLY A 572 -6.56 -15.46 3.56
CA GLY A 572 -5.35 -14.96 2.91
C GLY A 572 -4.66 -15.94 1.94
N ASN A 573 -5.35 -17.00 1.49
CA ASN A 573 -4.77 -18.01 0.59
C ASN A 573 -4.20 -17.40 -0.69
N TYR A 574 -4.92 -16.45 -1.29
CA TYR A 574 -4.45 -15.83 -2.52
C TYR A 574 -3.18 -14.98 -2.29
N THR A 575 -3.11 -14.28 -1.17
CA THR A 575 -1.89 -13.54 -0.79
C THR A 575 -0.68 -14.49 -0.63
N LEU A 576 -0.90 -15.69 -0.07
CA LEU A 576 0.15 -16.73 0.01
C LEU A 576 0.56 -17.22 -1.37
N ASP A 577 -0.40 -17.41 -2.30
CA ASP A 577 -0.08 -17.76 -3.70
C ASP A 577 0.84 -16.71 -4.33
N VAL A 578 0.58 -15.41 -4.10
CA VAL A 578 1.41 -14.33 -4.64
C VAL A 578 2.80 -14.32 -4.01
N TYR A 579 2.93 -14.48 -2.69
CA TYR A 579 4.24 -14.59 -2.02
C TYR A 579 5.03 -15.82 -2.49
N GLU A 580 4.37 -16.93 -2.76
CA GLU A 580 5.00 -18.12 -3.32
C GLU A 580 5.64 -17.84 -4.69
N GLN A 581 4.95 -17.08 -5.56
CA GLN A 581 5.51 -16.70 -6.86
C GLN A 581 6.74 -15.80 -6.71
N VAL A 582 6.72 -14.86 -5.77
CA VAL A 582 7.90 -14.05 -5.42
C VAL A 582 9.06 -14.98 -5.01
N ALA A 583 8.83 -15.90 -4.09
CA ALA A 583 9.85 -16.82 -3.60
C ALA A 583 10.40 -17.72 -4.72
N LYS A 584 9.55 -18.27 -5.58
CA LYS A 584 9.95 -19.11 -6.72
C LYS A 584 10.82 -18.35 -7.72
N LEU A 585 10.44 -17.11 -8.07
CA LEU A 585 11.20 -16.28 -9.01
C LEU A 585 12.60 -15.97 -8.46
N ILE A 586 12.72 -15.49 -7.24
CA ILE A 586 14.02 -15.13 -6.68
C ILE A 586 14.88 -16.37 -6.43
N LYS A 587 14.28 -17.52 -6.03
CA LYS A 587 15.01 -18.79 -5.92
C LYS A 587 15.61 -19.19 -7.27
N PHE A 588 14.82 -19.19 -8.32
CA PHE A 588 15.30 -19.47 -9.68
C PHE A 588 16.50 -18.59 -10.05
N SER A 589 16.40 -17.28 -9.82
CA SER A 589 17.47 -16.35 -10.18
C SER A 589 18.76 -16.65 -9.41
N TYR A 590 18.68 -16.94 -8.11
CA TYR A 590 19.85 -17.34 -7.31
C TYR A 590 20.43 -18.68 -7.76
N ASP A 591 19.58 -19.66 -8.04
CA ASP A 591 20.03 -20.98 -8.54
C ASP A 591 20.70 -20.86 -9.91
N ALA A 592 20.17 -20.03 -10.81
CA ALA A 592 20.79 -19.74 -12.10
C ALA A 592 22.16 -19.07 -11.94
N PHE A 593 22.32 -18.14 -11.00
CA PHE A 593 23.61 -17.54 -10.68
C PHE A 593 24.63 -18.59 -10.15
N LEU A 594 24.17 -19.51 -9.30
CA LEU A 594 24.98 -20.61 -8.80
C LEU A 594 25.33 -21.64 -9.87
N LEU A 595 24.48 -21.80 -10.88
CA LEU A 595 24.77 -22.66 -12.03
C LEU A 595 25.91 -22.08 -12.87
N LEU A 596 26.01 -20.75 -13.01
CA LEU A 596 27.16 -20.10 -13.66
C LEU A 596 28.47 -20.37 -12.87
N ASP A 597 28.43 -20.35 -11.51
CA ASP A 597 29.58 -20.74 -10.68
C ASP A 597 29.99 -22.20 -10.90
N GLN A 598 29.01 -23.10 -11.00
CA GLN A 598 29.29 -24.52 -11.28
C GLN A 598 29.88 -24.72 -12.68
N TYR A 599 29.41 -23.97 -13.66
CA TYR A 599 29.93 -24.03 -15.02
C TYR A 599 31.37 -23.51 -15.11
N ASP A 600 31.68 -22.37 -14.49
CA ASP A 600 33.04 -21.82 -14.41
C ASP A 600 34.04 -22.80 -13.79
N ASN A 601 33.60 -23.57 -12.80
CA ASN A 601 34.41 -24.58 -12.14
C ASN A 601 34.38 -25.96 -12.85
N GLY A 602 33.79 -26.10 -14.03
CA GLY A 602 33.73 -27.31 -14.83
C GLY A 602 32.88 -28.44 -14.22
N LYS A 603 31.97 -28.12 -13.31
CA LYS A 603 31.08 -29.09 -12.64
C LYS A 603 29.83 -29.43 -13.44
N VAL A 604 29.44 -28.57 -14.37
CA VAL A 604 28.31 -28.75 -15.28
C VAL A 604 28.71 -28.37 -16.68
N SER A 605 28.00 -28.90 -17.68
CA SER A 605 28.22 -28.61 -19.09
C SER A 605 27.40 -27.38 -19.55
N LYS A 606 27.72 -26.80 -20.72
CA LYS A 606 27.03 -25.62 -21.27
C LYS A 606 25.56 -25.89 -21.59
N GLU A 607 25.19 -27.11 -21.92
CA GLU A 607 23.80 -27.49 -22.17
C GLU A 607 22.90 -27.19 -20.98
N LYS A 608 23.44 -27.28 -19.75
CA LYS A 608 22.70 -26.90 -18.53
C LYS A 608 22.36 -25.43 -18.45
N LEU A 609 23.17 -24.55 -19.06
CA LEU A 609 22.87 -23.12 -19.11
C LEU A 609 21.69 -22.84 -20.07
N PHE A 610 21.59 -23.54 -21.19
CA PHE A 610 20.46 -23.43 -22.12
C PHE A 610 19.13 -23.99 -21.52
N GLU A 611 19.21 -24.93 -20.56
CA GLU A 611 18.03 -25.44 -19.88
C GLU A 611 17.39 -24.37 -18.97
N LEU A 612 18.13 -23.31 -18.58
CA LEU A 612 17.62 -22.25 -17.69
C LEU A 612 16.42 -21.53 -18.30
N GLU A 613 16.46 -21.20 -19.59
CA GLU A 613 15.35 -20.54 -20.26
C GLU A 613 14.09 -21.41 -20.24
N ASN A 614 14.21 -22.71 -20.52
CA ASN A 614 13.08 -23.65 -20.48
C ASN A 614 12.48 -23.80 -19.06
N GLN A 615 13.32 -23.73 -18.01
CA GLN A 615 12.87 -23.72 -16.63
C GLN A 615 12.14 -22.41 -16.30
N PHE A 616 12.71 -21.29 -16.72
CA PHE A 616 12.14 -19.97 -16.53
C PHE A 616 10.76 -19.82 -17.18
N VAL A 617 10.56 -20.32 -18.38
CA VAL A 617 9.26 -20.29 -19.09
C VAL A 617 8.15 -20.90 -18.22
N LYS A 618 8.44 -21.98 -17.48
CA LYS A 618 7.46 -22.61 -16.58
C LYS A 618 7.16 -21.73 -15.37
N ILE A 619 8.20 -21.16 -14.75
CA ILE A 619 8.07 -20.26 -13.60
C ILE A 619 7.30 -19.01 -13.99
N ARG A 620 7.65 -18.38 -15.11
CA ARG A 620 6.97 -17.22 -15.64
C ARG A 620 5.47 -17.49 -15.91
N LYS A 621 5.16 -18.62 -16.53
CA LYS A 621 3.77 -19.00 -16.81
C LYS A 621 2.95 -19.13 -15.53
N GLU A 622 3.51 -19.74 -14.49
CA GLU A 622 2.83 -19.87 -13.19
C GLU A 622 2.67 -18.50 -12.51
N PHE A 623 3.71 -17.68 -12.53
CA PHE A 623 3.71 -16.31 -12.00
C PHE A 623 2.60 -15.46 -12.66
N GLU A 624 2.57 -15.42 -14.00
CA GLU A 624 1.56 -14.67 -14.75
C GLU A 624 0.15 -15.22 -14.51
N LEU A 625 -0.02 -16.54 -14.39
CA LEU A 625 -1.31 -17.17 -14.07
C LEU A 625 -1.82 -16.73 -12.69
N VAL A 626 -0.96 -16.73 -11.68
CA VAL A 626 -1.36 -16.31 -10.33
C VAL A 626 -1.67 -14.82 -10.30
N TYR A 627 -0.80 -13.97 -10.86
CA TYR A 627 -1.00 -12.51 -10.88
C TYR A 627 -2.25 -12.11 -11.65
N SER A 628 -2.54 -12.76 -12.77
CA SER A 628 -3.72 -12.48 -13.60
C SER A 628 -5.06 -12.91 -12.98
N LYS A 629 -5.07 -13.57 -11.83
CA LYS A 629 -6.34 -13.89 -11.13
C LYS A 629 -7.09 -12.60 -10.76
N THR A 630 -6.38 -11.58 -10.33
CA THR A 630 -6.98 -10.29 -9.91
C THR A 630 -6.52 -9.09 -10.72
N ARG A 631 -5.37 -9.16 -11.39
CA ARG A 631 -4.71 -8.05 -12.09
C ARG A 631 -4.75 -8.22 -13.60
N ASN A 632 -4.91 -7.10 -14.32
CA ASN A 632 -4.68 -7.03 -15.75
C ASN A 632 -3.18 -6.86 -16.00
N ILE A 633 -2.51 -7.94 -16.41
CA ILE A 633 -1.02 -7.98 -16.50
C ILE A 633 -0.48 -7.52 -17.86
N ASN A 634 -1.35 -7.30 -18.84
CA ASN A 634 -0.98 -6.82 -20.18
C ASN A 634 -1.70 -5.52 -20.49
N LYS A 635 -0.97 -4.55 -21.04
CA LYS A 635 -1.55 -3.33 -21.60
C LYS A 635 -2.16 -3.62 -22.98
N PRO A 636 -3.09 -2.77 -23.45
CA PRO A 636 -3.63 -2.87 -24.81
C PRO A 636 -2.52 -2.83 -25.88
N LYS A 637 -2.72 -3.55 -26.99
CA LYS A 637 -1.69 -3.65 -28.06
C LYS A 637 -1.32 -2.30 -28.68
N ASN A 638 -2.25 -1.36 -28.70
CA ASN A 638 -2.09 0.00 -29.25
C ASN A 638 -1.71 1.02 -28.16
N TYR A 639 -1.39 0.58 -26.94
CA TYR A 639 -0.99 1.46 -25.86
C TYR A 639 0.29 2.22 -26.22
N ILE A 640 0.25 3.55 -26.08
CA ILE A 640 1.40 4.42 -26.28
C ILE A 640 2.22 4.44 -25.01
N LEU A 641 3.41 3.89 -25.04
CA LEU A 641 4.33 3.89 -23.90
C LEU A 641 4.86 5.30 -23.62
N ASP A 642 4.98 5.64 -22.33
CA ASP A 642 5.48 6.92 -21.89
C ASP A 642 7.00 7.02 -22.03
N LYS A 643 7.50 8.24 -22.23
CA LYS A 643 8.94 8.55 -22.10
C LYS A 643 9.28 8.92 -20.67
N ASP A 644 8.91 8.07 -19.73
CA ASP A 644 9.06 8.32 -18.31
C ASP A 644 10.45 8.85 -17.93
N GLN A 645 10.47 9.98 -17.26
CA GLN A 645 11.70 10.62 -16.79
C GLN A 645 12.36 9.83 -15.65
N HIS A 646 11.62 9.06 -14.89
CA HIS A 646 12.10 8.27 -13.75
C HIS A 646 12.65 6.90 -14.15
N ASN A 647 12.43 6.48 -15.39
CA ASN A 647 12.97 5.25 -15.92
C ASN A 647 12.32 3.97 -15.36
N HIS A 648 11.04 4.03 -15.02
CA HIS A 648 10.32 2.85 -14.61
C HIS A 648 10.17 1.88 -15.79
N THR A 649 10.48 0.61 -15.55
CA THR A 649 10.45 -0.41 -16.60
C THR A 649 9.03 -0.81 -16.97
N ALA A 650 8.10 -0.73 -16.02
CA ALA A 650 6.68 -0.97 -16.25
C ALA A 650 6.08 -0.02 -17.29
N ASN A 651 6.55 1.24 -17.37
CA ASN A 651 6.14 2.20 -18.41
C ASN A 651 6.63 1.83 -19.82
N GLN A 652 7.64 1.00 -19.92
CA GLN A 652 8.37 0.71 -21.17
C GLN A 652 8.03 -0.67 -21.72
N SER A 653 7.06 -1.38 -21.13
CA SER A 653 6.63 -2.71 -21.54
C SER A 653 5.12 -2.81 -21.66
N LEU A 654 4.65 -3.56 -22.66
CA LEU A 654 3.23 -3.88 -22.85
C LEU A 654 2.77 -5.11 -22.06
N ASN A 655 3.71 -5.86 -21.51
CA ASN A 655 3.49 -7.12 -20.79
C ASN A 655 4.38 -7.19 -19.54
N MET A 656 4.46 -8.35 -18.90
CA MET A 656 5.26 -8.57 -17.70
C MET A 656 6.77 -8.67 -17.93
N ASP A 657 7.30 -8.46 -19.14
CA ASP A 657 8.76 -8.53 -19.42
C ASP A 657 9.57 -7.59 -18.54
N TRP A 658 9.00 -6.44 -18.15
CA TRP A 658 9.65 -5.52 -17.23
C TRP A 658 10.01 -6.17 -15.89
N GLN A 659 9.19 -7.09 -15.40
CA GLN A 659 9.41 -7.80 -14.14
C GLN A 659 10.62 -8.75 -14.21
N PHE A 660 10.91 -9.26 -15.40
CA PHE A 660 11.89 -10.32 -15.65
C PHE A 660 13.08 -9.84 -16.50
N ILE A 661 13.25 -8.54 -16.67
CA ILE A 661 14.17 -7.97 -17.69
C ILE A 661 15.61 -8.46 -17.55
N ALA A 662 16.13 -8.68 -16.34
CA ALA A 662 17.50 -9.13 -16.15
C ALA A 662 17.67 -10.62 -16.50
N GLU A 663 16.68 -11.44 -16.18
CA GLU A 663 16.66 -12.87 -16.50
C GLU A 663 16.59 -13.05 -18.02
N LEU A 664 15.65 -12.35 -18.70
CA LEU A 664 15.53 -12.40 -20.16
C LEU A 664 16.82 -11.98 -20.87
N LYS A 665 17.45 -10.90 -20.38
CA LYS A 665 18.74 -10.44 -20.93
C LYS A 665 19.91 -11.36 -20.62
N LEU A 666 19.86 -12.10 -19.52
CA LEU A 666 20.84 -13.14 -19.21
C LEU A 666 20.76 -14.28 -20.26
N PHE A 667 19.54 -14.75 -20.59
CA PHE A 667 19.36 -15.81 -21.60
C PHE A 667 19.84 -15.36 -22.99
N GLU A 668 19.45 -14.15 -23.43
CA GLU A 668 19.98 -13.57 -24.69
C GLU A 668 21.52 -13.56 -24.71
N LYS A 669 22.17 -13.27 -23.58
CA LYS A 669 23.64 -13.25 -23.48
C LYS A 669 24.25 -14.65 -23.50
N ILE A 670 23.60 -15.62 -22.86
CA ILE A 670 24.00 -17.03 -22.89
C ILE A 670 23.99 -17.55 -24.35
N ASP A 671 22.90 -17.31 -25.08
CA ASP A 671 22.78 -17.74 -26.48
C ASP A 671 23.83 -17.05 -27.37
N MET A 672 24.00 -15.72 -27.22
CA MET A 672 24.95 -14.95 -28.02
C MET A 672 26.40 -15.44 -27.86
N ILE A 673 26.80 -15.84 -26.64
CA ILE A 673 28.19 -16.20 -26.34
C ILE A 673 28.46 -17.67 -26.62
N TYR A 674 27.53 -18.56 -26.25
CA TYR A 674 27.78 -20.00 -26.27
C TYR A 674 27.20 -20.75 -27.48
N GLU A 675 26.27 -20.13 -28.24
CA GLU A 675 25.84 -20.71 -29.54
C GLU A 675 26.85 -20.47 -30.68
N LYS A 676 27.75 -19.50 -30.53
CA LYS A 676 28.77 -19.19 -31.55
C LYS A 676 30.01 -20.08 -31.50
N ASP A 677 30.13 -20.91 -30.48
CA ASP A 677 31.18 -21.92 -30.35
C ASP A 677 30.68 -23.33 -30.80
#